data_bc9b39ce770c2cedccc99667221b6a4b
#
_entry.id   bc9b39ce770c2cedccc99667221b6a4b
#
_cell.length_a   1.000
_cell.length_b   1.000
_cell.length_c   1.000
_cell.angle_alpha   90.00
_cell.angle_beta   90.00
_cell.angle_gamma   90.00
#
_symmetry.space_group_name_H-M   'P 1'
#
loop_
_entity.id
_entity.type
_entity.pdbx_description
1 polymer ?
#
loop_
_entity_poly.entity_id
_entity_poly.type
_entity_poly.pdbx_seq_one_letter_code
_entity_poly.pdbx_strand_id
1 'polypeptide(L)'
;MNLVLLCVILLYLFYPSSPFSHDALEPAGQTSPASLGHQHHNMASHQVTHFFAVLCLIAPAVADHKFPPGAISFVASAGFPTSAFSSYYFPPSATKEPQPILHDPVLNITFPLNLTNPSTIPSEDLDPIVFPKPLANISSSAAESFIDQILAQISEIIEGSTISGNCSKCIASLSVAKSAAFFAPESVPDAMVSLCKKFKFQSNSSCEVAYEATTYGAVWTQILRYADVGGLDGQYVCNSLSSTFCSEPYTIPLNATGLFPKPKPANATAPRPNGKRVKVLHISDFHLDPRYAESSEANCSTSMCCRTNVANSALPEGQISLPAPLYGAYKCDTPYDLGLAALQAVGPLTGTGKGPGNESLGWTLYTGDLVAHDPQNQLSRTFTEYTETSVYGMFKSYITGPAFAALGNHDSNPSNTDAPHSLPGPLGEQQSWNYDHVSGLWQHEGWITPEAAAAARLHYGAYSIKTHYGLRIITFNTDFYYRGNYFTFINTTDPDNSGMFSFMISELQAAEDAGERVWIVGHVLSGWDGTNPLPNPTDLFYQIVDRYSPHVIAGIFFGHAHEDQFMIYYANNGTVQNTANALTTGWIGPSVTPLTNLNSGFRLYEVDTGSFDIYDAWTFISKVSSYPTLNDTGPTFSLEYSTREAYGPQAGWPEDAPLNATFWHQVTEAMEKNITLVSQFNTYQGKSSVKSPNCTSVACAMAKICYMRSGSVALGLQCSKG
;
A
#
# COMPACT_ATOMS: atom_id res chain seq x y z
N MET A 1 34.46 25.13 -19.05
CA MET A 1 34.16 26.57 -19.11
C MET A 1 32.75 26.66 -19.66
N ASN A 2 31.81 26.96 -18.80
CA ASN A 2 30.37 26.78 -19.06
C ASN A 2 29.90 27.61 -20.28
N LEU A 3 29.08 27.03 -21.12
CA LEU A 3 28.43 27.63 -22.30
C LEU A 3 27.72 28.96 -21.96
N VAL A 4 27.22 29.10 -20.73
CA VAL A 4 26.59 30.32 -20.19
C VAL A 4 27.59 31.49 -20.09
N LEU A 5 28.84 31.19 -19.77
CA LEU A 5 29.89 32.22 -19.70
C LEU A 5 30.31 32.72 -21.10
N LEU A 6 30.18 31.86 -22.11
CA LEU A 6 30.48 32.23 -23.50
C LEU A 6 29.40 33.13 -24.11
N CYS A 7 28.13 32.94 -23.76
CA CYS A 7 27.03 33.82 -24.20
C CYS A 7 27.09 35.21 -23.56
N VAL A 8 27.53 35.33 -22.30
CA VAL A 8 27.69 36.63 -21.63
C VAL A 8 28.86 37.41 -22.19
N ILE A 9 29.96 36.74 -22.56
CA ILE A 9 31.16 37.40 -23.17
C ILE A 9 30.86 37.88 -24.59
N LEU A 10 30.04 37.17 -25.37
CA LEU A 10 29.65 37.60 -26.73
C LEU A 10 28.65 38.78 -26.72
N LEU A 11 27.81 38.93 -25.68
CA LEU A 11 26.92 40.07 -25.53
C LEU A 11 27.66 41.37 -25.17
N TYR A 12 28.83 41.30 -24.48
CA TYR A 12 29.65 42.46 -24.13
C TYR A 12 30.56 42.96 -25.27
N LEU A 13 30.80 42.16 -26.29
CA LEU A 13 31.72 42.54 -27.40
C LEU A 13 31.02 43.24 -28.56
N PHE A 14 29.68 43.34 -28.60
CA PHE A 14 28.95 43.91 -29.74
C PHE A 14 28.06 45.09 -29.43
N TYR A 15 28.15 45.74 -28.25
CA TYR A 15 27.43 46.99 -27.96
C TYR A 15 28.42 48.08 -27.51
N PRO A 16 28.64 49.14 -28.34
CA PRO A 16 29.37 50.33 -27.87
C PRO A 16 28.47 51.20 -27.01
N SER A 17 28.97 51.56 -25.85
CA SER A 17 28.38 52.49 -24.89
C SER A 17 28.25 53.90 -25.46
N SER A 18 27.05 54.48 -25.36
CA SER A 18 26.90 55.94 -25.40
C SER A 18 26.03 56.43 -24.22
N PRO A 19 26.32 57.66 -23.72
CA PRO A 19 25.97 58.04 -22.35
C PRO A 19 24.56 58.63 -22.19
N PHE A 20 24.05 58.46 -20.99
CA PHE A 20 22.79 59.06 -20.50
C PHE A 20 22.88 60.56 -20.33
N SER A 21 21.82 61.28 -20.73
CA SER A 21 21.45 62.54 -20.12
C SER A 21 19.98 62.53 -19.69
N HIS A 22 19.79 62.95 -18.46
CA HIS A 22 18.44 63.21 -17.85
C HIS A 22 17.77 64.39 -18.55
N ASP A 23 16.46 64.34 -18.78
CA ASP A 23 15.51 65.30 -18.18
C ASP A 23 14.03 64.98 -18.55
N ALA A 24 13.20 65.53 -17.76
CA ALA A 24 11.83 65.20 -17.36
C ALA A 24 10.68 65.71 -18.28
N LEU A 25 9.48 65.21 -17.99
CA LEU A 25 8.15 65.80 -18.09
C LEU A 25 7.29 65.63 -19.36
N GLU A 26 6.14 65.03 -19.09
CA GLU A 26 4.86 64.88 -19.83
C GLU A 26 4.26 66.25 -20.34
N PRO A 27 3.08 66.31 -21.02
CA PRO A 27 2.19 65.29 -21.64
C PRO A 27 1.47 65.75 -22.97
N ALA A 28 0.70 64.76 -23.50
CA ALA A 28 -0.58 64.93 -24.28
C ALA A 28 -0.57 65.47 -25.75
N GLY A 29 -1.33 64.68 -26.59
CA GLY A 29 -2.10 65.29 -27.69
C GLY A 29 -2.04 64.60 -29.06
N GLN A 30 -3.00 63.80 -29.33
CA GLN A 30 -3.76 63.52 -30.57
C GLN A 30 -3.19 63.82 -31.99
N THR A 31 -3.57 62.86 -32.86
CA THR A 31 -4.01 62.93 -34.29
C THR A 31 -3.05 62.46 -35.37
N SER A 32 -3.53 61.45 -36.08
CA SER A 32 -3.20 61.03 -37.46
C SER A 32 -3.52 62.11 -38.49
N PRO A 33 -3.21 62.05 -39.81
CA PRO A 33 -2.78 60.87 -40.62
C PRO A 33 -1.80 61.19 -41.80
N ALA A 34 -1.40 60.11 -42.50
CA ALA A 34 -1.06 59.96 -43.92
C ALA A 34 0.19 60.59 -44.52
N SER A 35 1.11 59.87 -45.10
CA SER A 35 1.20 59.49 -46.50
C SER A 35 2.61 59.10 -46.92
N LEU A 36 2.71 58.02 -47.65
CA LEU A 36 3.54 57.66 -48.81
C LEU A 36 5.02 58.14 -48.91
N GLY A 37 5.87 57.13 -49.09
CA GLY A 37 6.98 57.33 -49.98
C GLY A 37 8.28 56.54 -49.72
N HIS A 38 8.44 55.43 -50.45
CA HIS A 38 9.65 54.85 -51.06
C HIS A 38 10.94 54.52 -50.28
N GLN A 39 11.18 53.26 -50.18
CA GLN A 39 12.16 52.43 -50.89
C GLN A 39 13.52 52.19 -50.23
N HIS A 40 13.78 50.89 -50.15
CA HIS A 40 15.00 50.12 -50.28
C HIS A 40 16.19 50.25 -49.30
N HIS A 41 16.57 49.04 -48.89
CA HIS A 41 17.79 48.51 -48.32
C HIS A 41 17.84 48.41 -46.79
N ASN A 42 17.55 47.18 -46.36
CA ASN A 42 18.34 46.43 -45.38
C ASN A 42 17.65 45.12 -45.00
N MET A 43 17.64 44.14 -45.92
CA MET A 43 17.11 42.78 -45.66
C MET A 43 18.16 41.80 -45.15
N ALA A 44 19.39 42.19 -44.93
CA ALA A 44 20.47 41.25 -44.56
C ALA A 44 20.79 41.18 -43.06
N SER A 45 20.39 42.20 -42.25
CA SER A 45 20.73 42.22 -40.83
C SER A 45 19.64 41.61 -39.91
N HIS A 46 18.38 41.53 -40.36
CA HIS A 46 17.30 40.99 -39.53
C HIS A 46 17.21 39.45 -39.50
N GLN A 47 17.69 38.76 -40.54
CA GLN A 47 17.62 37.28 -40.55
C GLN A 47 18.71 36.63 -39.70
N VAL A 48 19.89 37.25 -39.55
CA VAL A 48 20.94 36.69 -38.70
C VAL A 48 20.64 36.87 -37.21
N THR A 49 19.96 37.95 -36.84
CA THR A 49 19.56 38.21 -35.42
C THR A 49 18.43 37.31 -34.97
N HIS A 50 17.49 36.95 -35.85
CA HIS A 50 16.41 35.99 -35.52
C HIS A 50 16.91 34.55 -35.44
N PHE A 51 17.90 34.15 -36.26
CA PHE A 51 18.45 32.81 -36.18
C PHE A 51 19.27 32.56 -34.91
N PHE A 52 20.00 33.56 -34.42
CA PHE A 52 20.73 33.47 -33.13
C PHE A 52 19.79 33.57 -31.91
N ALA A 53 18.71 34.36 -31.97
CA ALA A 53 17.74 34.43 -30.88
C ALA A 53 16.92 33.15 -30.75
N VAL A 54 16.60 32.47 -31.87
CA VAL A 54 15.92 31.15 -31.84
C VAL A 54 16.87 30.06 -31.33
N LEU A 55 18.17 30.11 -31.62
CA LEU A 55 19.12 29.12 -31.08
C LEU A 55 19.42 29.30 -29.59
N CYS A 56 19.32 30.52 -29.04
CA CYS A 56 19.44 30.76 -27.59
C CYS A 56 18.14 30.49 -26.82
N LEU A 57 16.97 30.52 -27.47
CA LEU A 57 15.68 30.21 -26.86
C LEU A 57 15.34 28.70 -26.88
N ILE A 58 16.15 27.88 -27.60
CA ILE A 58 15.97 26.41 -27.66
C ILE A 58 16.99 25.66 -26.77
N ALA A 59 17.67 26.36 -25.86
CA ALA A 59 18.27 25.70 -24.73
C ALA A 59 17.27 25.77 -23.53
N PRO A 60 16.22 24.95 -23.49
CA PRO A 60 15.51 24.70 -22.26
C PRO A 60 16.53 24.06 -21.34
N ALA A 61 16.48 24.39 -20.08
CA ALA A 61 17.18 23.67 -19.05
C ALA A 61 16.94 22.17 -19.27
N VAL A 62 17.89 21.45 -19.83
CA VAL A 62 18.01 20.03 -19.65
C VAL A 62 18.25 19.91 -18.16
N ALA A 63 17.19 19.72 -17.40
CA ALA A 63 17.30 19.29 -16.04
C ALA A 63 18.14 18.01 -16.10
N ASP A 64 19.24 18.02 -15.40
CA ASP A 64 20.13 16.87 -15.29
C ASP A 64 19.40 15.78 -14.49
N HIS A 65 18.51 15.02 -15.14
CA HIS A 65 17.68 13.97 -14.54
C HIS A 65 18.49 12.71 -14.19
N LYS A 66 19.81 12.74 -14.28
CA LYS A 66 20.66 11.56 -14.15
C LYS A 66 20.99 11.13 -12.71
N PHE A 67 20.59 11.88 -11.69
CA PHE A 67 20.97 11.59 -10.31
C PHE A 67 19.78 11.73 -9.37
N PRO A 68 19.72 10.90 -8.29
CA PRO A 68 18.71 11.09 -7.26
C PRO A 68 18.78 12.51 -6.71
N PRO A 69 17.66 13.07 -6.28
CA PRO A 69 17.58 14.48 -5.85
C PRO A 69 18.42 14.82 -4.61
N GLY A 70 18.91 13.80 -3.90
CA GLY A 70 19.75 13.93 -2.72
C GLY A 70 21.07 13.15 -2.83
N ALA A 71 21.57 12.68 -1.70
CA ALA A 71 22.74 11.80 -1.64
C ALA A 71 22.43 10.43 -2.24
N ILE A 72 23.43 9.76 -2.81
CA ILE A 72 23.28 8.38 -3.31
C ILE A 72 23.31 7.34 -2.20
N SER A 73 23.81 7.70 -1.00
CA SER A 73 23.79 6.85 0.19
C SER A 73 23.79 7.70 1.46
N PHE A 74 23.26 7.13 2.53
CA PHE A 74 23.22 7.71 3.87
C PHE A 74 23.41 6.62 4.91
N VAL A 75 24.25 6.88 5.90
CA VAL A 75 24.46 6.02 7.06
C VAL A 75 23.66 6.59 8.22
N ALA A 76 22.69 5.81 8.72
CA ALA A 76 21.90 6.21 9.86
C ALA A 76 22.74 6.32 11.14
N SER A 77 22.26 7.07 12.10
CA SER A 77 22.92 7.18 13.42
C SER A 77 22.81 5.83 14.17
N ALA A 78 23.85 5.49 14.90
CA ALA A 78 23.74 4.41 15.89
C ALA A 78 22.97 4.91 17.11
N GLY A 79 22.12 4.03 17.65
CA GLY A 79 21.31 4.31 18.84
C GLY A 79 20.06 5.12 18.53
N PHE A 80 19.11 4.95 19.41
CA PHE A 80 17.77 5.56 19.30
C PHE A 80 17.76 6.95 19.93
N PRO A 81 17.54 8.05 19.17
CA PRO A 81 17.48 9.37 19.78
C PRO A 81 16.15 9.56 20.51
N THR A 82 16.21 9.83 21.80
CA THR A 82 15.02 10.14 22.62
C THR A 82 14.18 11.29 22.06
N SER A 83 14.77 12.16 21.23
CA SER A 83 14.07 13.24 20.53
C SER A 83 13.06 12.75 19.48
N ALA A 84 13.14 11.50 19.00
CA ALA A 84 12.14 10.91 18.12
C ALA A 84 10.76 10.84 18.79
N PHE A 85 10.73 10.72 20.12
CA PHE A 85 9.54 10.67 20.95
C PHE A 85 9.61 11.70 22.07
N SER A 86 10.03 12.93 21.79
CA SER A 86 10.29 13.95 22.81
C SER A 86 9.10 14.22 23.74
N SER A 87 7.87 13.99 23.27
CA SER A 87 6.64 14.12 24.06
C SER A 87 6.18 12.82 24.71
N TYR A 88 6.76 11.68 24.33
CA TYR A 88 6.26 10.33 24.63
C TYR A 88 7.30 9.43 25.29
N TYR A 89 8.58 9.84 25.29
CA TYR A 89 9.66 8.99 25.78
C TYR A 89 9.87 9.09 27.28
N PHE A 90 9.87 7.93 27.95
CA PHE A 90 10.31 7.78 29.33
C PHE A 90 11.71 7.14 29.38
N PRO A 91 12.60 7.61 30.26
CA PRO A 91 13.91 6.99 30.43
C PRO A 91 13.75 5.50 30.77
N PRO A 92 14.50 4.61 30.10
CA PRO A 92 14.38 3.19 30.35
C PRO A 92 14.81 2.83 31.77
N SER A 93 14.03 2.00 32.46
CA SER A 93 14.49 1.32 33.62
C SER A 93 15.30 0.10 33.19
N ALA A 94 16.61 0.18 33.14
CA ALA A 94 17.53 -0.94 33.05
C ALA A 94 17.53 -1.82 31.77
N THR A 95 16.73 -1.56 30.74
CA THR A 95 16.80 -2.22 29.44
C THR A 95 17.55 -1.36 28.43
N LYS A 96 18.30 -1.97 27.50
CA LYS A 96 19.03 -1.23 26.45
C LYS A 96 18.13 -0.64 25.39
N GLU A 97 16.92 -1.17 25.22
CA GLU A 97 15.95 -0.73 24.22
C GLU A 97 15.11 0.42 24.73
N PRO A 98 14.88 1.45 23.92
CA PRO A 98 13.94 2.52 24.25
C PRO A 98 12.53 1.94 24.38
N GLN A 99 11.86 2.30 25.47
CA GLN A 99 10.48 1.87 25.77
C GLN A 99 9.61 3.12 25.80
N PRO A 100 9.07 3.59 24.66
CA PRO A 100 8.24 4.79 24.68
C PRO A 100 6.95 4.54 25.44
N ILE A 101 6.58 5.50 26.32
CA ILE A 101 5.20 5.68 26.76
C ILE A 101 4.55 6.60 25.77
N LEU A 102 3.52 6.14 25.11
CA LEU A 102 2.75 6.93 24.18
C LEU A 102 1.47 7.40 24.85
N HIS A 103 1.19 8.66 24.70
CA HIS A 103 -0.09 9.24 25.06
C HIS A 103 -0.75 9.74 23.79
N ASP A 104 -1.85 9.11 23.39
CA ASP A 104 -2.67 9.62 22.32
C ASP A 104 -3.45 10.85 22.80
N PRO A 105 -3.15 12.04 22.30
CA PRO A 105 -3.78 13.27 22.76
C PRO A 105 -5.23 13.42 22.25
N VAL A 106 -5.62 12.68 21.21
CA VAL A 106 -6.96 12.75 20.63
C VAL A 106 -7.93 11.90 21.44
N LEU A 107 -7.52 10.67 21.74
CA LEU A 107 -8.33 9.70 22.48
C LEU A 107 -8.09 9.80 24.01
N ASN A 108 -7.08 10.54 24.44
CA ASN A 108 -6.64 10.66 25.83
C ASN A 108 -6.31 9.29 26.45
N ILE A 109 -5.70 8.41 25.66
CA ILE A 109 -5.26 7.08 26.08
C ILE A 109 -3.74 7.10 26.32
N THR A 110 -3.30 6.45 27.41
CA THR A 110 -1.87 6.20 27.65
C THR A 110 -1.61 4.71 27.52
N PHE A 111 -0.77 4.34 26.55
CA PHE A 111 -0.44 2.95 26.29
C PHE A 111 0.63 2.44 27.24
N PRO A 112 0.52 1.18 27.71
CA PRO A 112 1.49 0.59 28.60
C PRO A 112 2.87 0.51 27.95
N LEU A 113 3.89 0.66 28.77
CA LEU A 113 5.27 0.42 28.39
C LEU A 113 5.56 -1.06 28.27
N ASN A 114 6.64 -1.37 27.55
CA ASN A 114 7.28 -2.68 27.59
C ASN A 114 6.61 -3.76 26.75
N LEU A 115 6.09 -3.39 25.57
CA LEU A 115 5.63 -4.36 24.58
C LEU A 115 6.77 -5.17 23.94
N THR A 116 8.03 -4.81 24.17
CA THR A 116 9.20 -5.59 23.74
C THR A 116 9.44 -6.83 24.58
N ASN A 117 8.77 -6.97 25.73
CA ASN A 117 8.87 -8.16 26.58
C ASN A 117 7.61 -9.03 26.42
N PRO A 118 7.68 -10.19 25.73
CA PRO A 118 6.54 -11.08 25.54
C PRO A 118 5.86 -11.53 26.83
N SER A 119 6.60 -11.57 27.95
CA SER A 119 6.03 -11.96 29.26
C SER A 119 5.04 -10.94 29.82
N THR A 120 4.98 -9.72 29.26
CA THR A 120 4.03 -8.68 29.64
C THR A 120 2.80 -8.64 28.73
N ILE A 121 2.75 -9.48 27.68
CA ILE A 121 1.56 -9.66 26.89
C ILE A 121 0.48 -10.24 27.79
N PRO A 122 -0.72 -9.66 27.85
CA PRO A 122 -1.83 -10.26 28.60
C PRO A 122 -2.02 -11.71 28.16
N SER A 123 -2.18 -12.60 29.12
CA SER A 123 -2.44 -14.02 28.85
C SER A 123 -3.86 -14.23 28.26
N GLU A 124 -4.71 -13.23 28.40
CA GLU A 124 -6.07 -13.21 27.89
C GLU A 124 -6.27 -11.93 27.10
N ASP A 125 -6.86 -12.04 25.91
CA ASP A 125 -7.35 -10.91 25.14
C ASP A 125 -8.63 -10.41 25.82
N LEU A 126 -8.60 -9.17 26.30
CA LEU A 126 -9.73 -8.52 26.97
C LEU A 126 -10.57 -7.66 26.01
N ASP A 127 -10.29 -7.72 24.74
CA ASP A 127 -11.04 -6.98 23.73
C ASP A 127 -12.51 -7.46 23.67
N PRO A 128 -13.48 -6.57 23.45
CA PRO A 128 -14.87 -6.95 23.36
C PRO A 128 -15.11 -7.91 22.19
N ILE A 129 -15.64 -9.10 22.47
CA ILE A 129 -16.04 -10.06 21.47
C ILE A 129 -17.50 -9.82 21.11
N VAL A 130 -17.82 -9.71 19.82
CA VAL A 130 -19.18 -9.45 19.33
C VAL A 130 -19.75 -10.68 18.66
N PHE A 131 -20.83 -11.23 19.21
CA PHE A 131 -21.57 -12.35 18.65
C PHE A 131 -22.93 -11.94 18.09
N PRO A 132 -23.42 -12.65 17.06
CA PRO A 132 -24.80 -12.51 16.63
C PRO A 132 -25.76 -12.85 17.77
N LYS A 133 -26.86 -12.10 17.90
CA LYS A 133 -27.88 -12.39 18.90
C LYS A 133 -28.56 -13.75 18.58
N PRO A 134 -28.67 -14.70 19.55
CA PRO A 134 -29.33 -15.95 19.32
C PRO A 134 -30.84 -15.74 19.03
N LEU A 135 -31.43 -16.62 18.21
CA LEU A 135 -32.85 -16.55 17.85
C LEU A 135 -33.79 -16.89 19.05
N ALA A 136 -33.28 -17.68 19.97
CA ALA A 136 -34.03 -18.06 21.19
C ALA A 136 -33.03 -18.20 22.35
N ASN A 137 -33.44 -17.80 23.53
CA ASN A 137 -32.67 -18.06 24.73
C ASN A 137 -32.89 -19.55 25.13
N ILE A 138 -31.81 -20.33 25.04
CA ILE A 138 -31.77 -21.71 25.52
C ILE A 138 -30.89 -21.81 26.76
N SER A 139 -31.12 -22.78 27.63
CA SER A 139 -30.24 -22.99 28.78
C SER A 139 -28.84 -23.46 28.34
N SER A 140 -27.81 -23.22 29.15
CA SER A 140 -26.45 -23.65 28.85
C SER A 140 -26.37 -25.16 28.57
N SER A 141 -27.04 -25.97 29.37
CA SER A 141 -27.09 -27.44 29.14
C SER A 141 -27.82 -27.84 27.85
N ALA A 142 -28.81 -27.06 27.42
CA ALA A 142 -29.46 -27.29 26.12
C ALA A 142 -28.55 -26.87 24.97
N ALA A 143 -27.79 -25.78 25.14
CA ALA A 143 -26.79 -25.32 24.17
C ALA A 143 -25.67 -26.36 23.99
N GLU A 144 -25.09 -26.87 25.07
CA GLU A 144 -24.08 -27.93 25.07
C GLU A 144 -24.60 -29.18 24.33
N SER A 145 -25.77 -29.72 24.72
CA SER A 145 -26.38 -30.88 24.05
C SER A 145 -26.65 -30.62 22.57
N PHE A 146 -27.03 -29.40 22.20
CA PHE A 146 -27.26 -29.02 20.81
C PHE A 146 -25.94 -28.97 20.02
N ILE A 147 -24.90 -28.42 20.58
CA ILE A 147 -23.56 -28.39 19.95
C ILE A 147 -23.00 -29.80 19.77
N ASP A 148 -23.16 -30.70 20.75
CA ASP A 148 -22.76 -32.10 20.63
C ASP A 148 -23.46 -32.80 19.44
N GLN A 149 -24.76 -32.52 19.22
CA GLN A 149 -25.49 -33.04 18.07
C GLN A 149 -24.94 -32.47 16.74
N ILE A 150 -24.65 -31.17 16.68
CA ILE A 150 -24.04 -30.51 15.53
C ILE A 150 -22.67 -31.16 15.21
N LEU A 151 -21.83 -31.35 16.23
CA LEU A 151 -20.50 -31.98 16.09
C LEU A 151 -20.62 -33.44 15.59
N ALA A 152 -21.61 -34.19 16.09
CA ALA A 152 -21.85 -35.54 15.63
C ALA A 152 -22.31 -35.60 14.17
N GLN A 153 -23.24 -34.73 13.76
CA GLN A 153 -23.72 -34.64 12.38
C GLN A 153 -22.60 -34.22 11.40
N ILE A 154 -21.80 -33.19 11.75
CA ILE A 154 -20.66 -32.76 10.91
C ILE A 154 -19.64 -33.90 10.78
N SER A 155 -19.38 -34.62 11.88
CA SER A 155 -18.47 -35.77 11.85
C SER A 155 -18.99 -36.89 10.92
N GLU A 156 -20.29 -37.19 10.97
CA GLU A 156 -20.92 -38.18 10.07
C GLU A 156 -20.84 -37.75 8.59
N ILE A 157 -21.01 -36.45 8.30
CA ILE A 157 -20.85 -35.89 6.94
C ILE A 157 -19.41 -36.08 6.45
N ILE A 158 -18.44 -35.77 7.29
CA ILE A 158 -17.00 -35.82 6.91
C ILE A 158 -16.58 -37.28 6.70
N GLU A 159 -16.88 -38.17 7.64
CA GLU A 159 -16.45 -39.58 7.65
C GLU A 159 -17.30 -40.46 6.75
N GLY A 160 -18.60 -40.12 6.59
CA GLY A 160 -19.57 -40.93 5.86
C GLY A 160 -19.37 -40.95 4.36
N SER A 161 -20.05 -41.92 3.71
CA SER A 161 -20.05 -42.09 2.25
C SER A 161 -21.34 -41.60 1.57
N THR A 162 -22.30 -41.11 2.35
CA THR A 162 -23.62 -40.68 1.86
C THR A 162 -23.50 -39.44 0.96
N ILE A 163 -22.61 -38.50 1.30
CA ILE A 163 -22.33 -37.32 0.50
C ILE A 163 -20.99 -37.55 -0.22
N SER A 164 -21.00 -37.45 -1.54
CA SER A 164 -19.81 -37.62 -2.36
C SER A 164 -19.16 -36.25 -2.67
N GLY A 165 -17.81 -36.22 -2.67
CA GLY A 165 -16.99 -35.05 -2.99
C GLY A 165 -16.81 -34.10 -1.81
N ASN A 166 -15.58 -33.60 -1.70
CA ASN A 166 -15.16 -32.75 -0.58
C ASN A 166 -15.93 -31.43 -0.52
N CYS A 167 -16.23 -30.81 -1.67
CA CYS A 167 -16.96 -29.56 -1.73
C CYS A 167 -18.40 -29.73 -1.19
N SER A 168 -19.09 -30.76 -1.63
CA SER A 168 -20.46 -31.08 -1.14
C SER A 168 -20.47 -31.39 0.36
N LYS A 169 -19.46 -32.10 0.87
CA LYS A 169 -19.29 -32.36 2.31
C LYS A 169 -19.05 -31.06 3.09
N CYS A 170 -18.19 -30.20 2.58
CA CYS A 170 -17.90 -28.90 3.22
C CYS A 170 -19.19 -28.05 3.30
N ILE A 171 -19.87 -27.84 2.18
CA ILE A 171 -21.13 -27.06 2.13
C ILE A 171 -22.22 -27.65 3.06
N ALA A 172 -22.37 -28.97 3.10
CA ALA A 172 -23.29 -29.62 4.00
C ALA A 172 -22.90 -29.40 5.47
N SER A 173 -21.60 -29.48 5.80
CA SER A 173 -21.12 -29.21 7.14
C SER A 173 -21.34 -27.74 7.55
N LEU A 174 -21.13 -26.78 6.65
CA LEU A 174 -21.43 -25.36 6.90
C LEU A 174 -22.92 -25.13 7.13
N SER A 175 -23.78 -25.83 6.39
CA SER A 175 -25.24 -25.74 6.55
C SER A 175 -25.71 -26.25 7.92
N VAL A 176 -25.07 -27.29 8.44
CA VAL A 176 -25.32 -27.80 9.81
C VAL A 176 -24.75 -26.80 10.84
N ALA A 177 -23.52 -26.33 10.66
CA ALA A 177 -22.86 -25.37 11.55
C ALA A 177 -23.63 -24.04 11.65
N LYS A 178 -24.27 -23.60 10.56
CA LYS A 178 -25.12 -22.40 10.55
C LYS A 178 -26.21 -22.45 11.61
N SER A 179 -26.77 -23.64 11.93
CA SER A 179 -27.75 -23.80 12.99
C SER A 179 -27.15 -23.46 14.37
N ALA A 180 -25.88 -23.80 14.62
CA ALA A 180 -25.20 -23.40 15.86
C ALA A 180 -25.07 -21.87 15.95
N ALA A 181 -24.73 -21.19 14.88
CA ALA A 181 -24.64 -19.71 14.85
C ALA A 181 -26.02 -19.03 15.05
N PHE A 182 -27.14 -19.74 14.83
CA PHE A 182 -28.48 -19.24 15.11
C PHE A 182 -28.91 -19.40 16.58
N PHE A 183 -28.54 -20.48 17.24
CA PHE A 183 -29.10 -20.86 18.54
C PHE A 183 -28.09 -20.84 19.69
N ALA A 184 -26.79 -21.06 19.41
CA ALA A 184 -25.73 -21.08 20.38
C ALA A 184 -24.45 -20.41 19.82
N PRO A 185 -24.50 -19.11 19.37
CA PRO A 185 -23.41 -18.47 18.66
C PRO A 185 -22.09 -18.43 19.47
N GLU A 186 -22.16 -18.23 20.78
CA GLU A 186 -20.98 -18.17 21.66
C GLU A 186 -20.23 -19.52 21.79
N SER A 187 -20.89 -20.63 21.44
CA SER A 187 -20.29 -21.98 21.47
C SER A 187 -19.68 -22.41 20.12
N VAL A 188 -19.86 -21.63 19.06
CA VAL A 188 -19.36 -21.98 17.73
C VAL A 188 -17.83 -22.02 17.69
N PRO A 189 -17.08 -21.06 18.29
CA PRO A 189 -15.61 -21.09 18.29
C PRO A 189 -15.05 -22.39 18.86
N ASP A 190 -15.52 -22.83 20.04
CA ASP A 190 -15.06 -24.07 20.68
C ASP A 190 -15.41 -25.31 19.84
N ALA A 191 -16.58 -25.32 19.19
CA ALA A 191 -16.95 -26.38 18.27
C ALA A 191 -16.00 -26.43 17.05
N MET A 192 -15.60 -25.29 16.50
CA MET A 192 -14.64 -25.21 15.38
C MET A 192 -13.24 -25.68 15.79
N VAL A 193 -12.73 -25.25 16.95
CA VAL A 193 -11.46 -25.74 17.51
C VAL A 193 -11.52 -27.26 17.70
N SER A 194 -12.61 -27.79 18.24
CA SER A 194 -12.80 -29.25 18.48
C SER A 194 -12.79 -30.04 17.18
N LEU A 195 -13.50 -29.59 16.13
CA LEU A 195 -13.49 -30.20 14.80
C LEU A 195 -12.12 -30.17 14.15
N CYS A 196 -11.47 -29.00 14.20
CA CYS A 196 -10.13 -28.81 13.64
C CYS A 196 -9.11 -29.80 14.26
N LYS A 197 -9.09 -29.93 15.59
CA LYS A 197 -8.23 -30.88 16.31
C LYS A 197 -8.60 -32.34 16.03
N LYS A 198 -9.89 -32.66 16.03
CA LYS A 198 -10.40 -34.04 15.78
C LYS A 198 -9.97 -34.56 14.41
N PHE A 199 -10.15 -33.74 13.37
CA PHE A 199 -9.85 -34.12 11.99
C PHE A 199 -8.38 -33.79 11.57
N LYS A 200 -7.60 -33.18 12.49
CA LYS A 200 -6.19 -32.80 12.26
C LYS A 200 -6.03 -31.93 11.01
N PHE A 201 -6.94 -30.98 10.81
CA PHE A 201 -6.84 -30.03 9.69
C PHE A 201 -5.60 -29.16 9.82
N GLN A 202 -5.20 -28.86 11.06
CA GLN A 202 -3.98 -28.15 11.41
C GLN A 202 -3.39 -28.72 12.71
N SER A 203 -2.26 -28.17 13.19
CA SER A 203 -1.74 -28.47 14.54
C SER A 203 -2.73 -27.98 15.61
N ASN A 204 -2.70 -28.56 16.80
CA ASN A 204 -3.61 -28.14 17.87
C ASN A 204 -3.51 -26.65 18.19
N SER A 205 -2.27 -26.12 18.27
CA SER A 205 -2.05 -24.68 18.49
C SER A 205 -2.53 -23.81 17.33
N SER A 206 -2.35 -24.27 16.09
CA SER A 206 -2.86 -23.55 14.93
C SER A 206 -4.41 -23.55 14.87
N CYS A 207 -5.07 -24.62 15.34
CA CYS A 207 -6.53 -24.65 15.47
C CYS A 207 -7.04 -23.63 16.48
N GLU A 208 -6.32 -23.45 17.60
CA GLU A 208 -6.64 -22.43 18.60
C GLU A 208 -6.49 -21.03 17.99
N VAL A 209 -5.32 -20.70 17.44
CA VAL A 209 -5.07 -19.39 16.79
C VAL A 209 -6.11 -19.07 15.70
N ALA A 210 -6.57 -20.08 14.95
CA ALA A 210 -7.50 -19.87 13.84
C ALA A 210 -8.98 -19.74 14.28
N TYR A 211 -9.38 -20.33 15.41
CA TYR A 211 -10.81 -20.51 15.71
C TYR A 211 -11.22 -20.17 17.14
N GLU A 212 -10.34 -19.75 18.04
CA GLU A 212 -10.74 -19.23 19.34
C GLU A 212 -11.61 -17.97 19.21
N ALA A 213 -12.46 -17.71 20.20
CA ALA A 213 -13.39 -16.59 20.17
C ALA A 213 -12.70 -15.24 20.05
N THR A 214 -11.56 -15.08 20.70
CA THR A 214 -10.72 -13.86 20.70
C THR A 214 -9.90 -13.68 19.42
N THR A 215 -9.84 -14.70 18.57
CA THR A 215 -9.16 -14.64 17.26
C THR A 215 -10.22 -14.53 16.14
N TYR A 216 -10.33 -15.54 15.27
CA TYR A 216 -11.31 -15.50 14.18
C TYR A 216 -12.61 -16.28 14.48
N GLY A 217 -12.75 -16.95 15.63
CA GLY A 217 -13.91 -17.77 15.91
C GLY A 217 -15.22 -16.98 15.95
N ALA A 218 -15.22 -15.78 16.55
CA ALA A 218 -16.38 -14.89 16.54
C ALA A 218 -16.70 -14.37 15.12
N VAL A 219 -15.69 -14.07 14.31
CA VAL A 219 -15.83 -13.68 12.91
C VAL A 219 -16.48 -14.82 12.11
N TRP A 220 -15.96 -16.04 12.22
CA TRP A 220 -16.54 -17.22 11.57
C TRP A 220 -17.97 -17.48 12.01
N THR A 221 -18.32 -17.24 13.28
CA THR A 221 -19.69 -17.33 13.77
C THR A 221 -20.62 -16.35 13.05
N GLN A 222 -20.17 -15.12 12.80
CA GLN A 222 -20.92 -14.11 12.07
C GLN A 222 -21.09 -14.50 10.58
N ILE A 223 -20.04 -15.03 9.95
CA ILE A 223 -20.10 -15.51 8.57
C ILE A 223 -21.10 -16.66 8.45
N LEU A 224 -21.02 -17.66 9.32
CA LEU A 224 -22.02 -18.75 9.36
C LEU A 224 -23.43 -18.21 9.51
N ARG A 225 -23.63 -17.17 10.31
CA ARG A 225 -24.94 -16.56 10.55
C ARG A 225 -25.53 -15.88 9.33
N TYR A 226 -24.71 -15.09 8.58
CA TYR A 226 -25.20 -14.14 7.58
C TYR A 226 -24.93 -14.57 6.13
N ALA A 227 -23.90 -15.36 5.86
CA ALA A 227 -23.60 -15.84 4.51
C ALA A 227 -24.63 -16.88 4.00
N ASP A 228 -24.83 -16.94 2.69
CA ASP A 228 -25.54 -18.05 2.02
C ASP A 228 -24.61 -19.27 1.90
N VAL A 229 -24.43 -19.98 3.02
CA VAL A 229 -23.53 -21.14 3.10
C VAL A 229 -23.94 -22.31 2.21
N GLY A 230 -25.16 -22.34 1.72
CA GLY A 230 -25.65 -23.34 0.75
C GLY A 230 -25.38 -22.96 -0.71
N GLY A 231 -25.08 -21.72 -0.98
CA GLY A 231 -24.86 -21.11 -2.31
C GLY A 231 -23.41 -20.78 -2.62
N LEU A 232 -23.23 -19.64 -3.29
CA LEU A 232 -21.92 -19.17 -3.75
C LEU A 232 -21.01 -18.80 -2.57
N ASP A 233 -21.55 -18.16 -1.53
CA ASP A 233 -20.80 -17.80 -0.33
C ASP A 233 -20.17 -19.04 0.31
N GLY A 234 -20.94 -20.13 0.46
CA GLY A 234 -20.42 -21.38 0.98
C GLY A 234 -19.31 -22.00 0.14
N GLN A 235 -19.33 -21.82 -1.18
CA GLN A 235 -18.26 -22.26 -2.05
C GLN A 235 -16.97 -21.45 -1.82
N TYR A 236 -17.07 -20.12 -1.66
CA TYR A 236 -15.94 -19.27 -1.31
C TYR A 236 -15.36 -19.61 0.06
N VAL A 237 -16.22 -19.80 1.07
CA VAL A 237 -15.79 -20.24 2.42
C VAL A 237 -15.05 -21.56 2.32
N CYS A 238 -15.60 -22.56 1.63
CA CYS A 238 -14.97 -23.88 1.51
C CYS A 238 -13.66 -23.84 0.71
N ASN A 239 -13.55 -22.98 -0.32
CA ASN A 239 -12.30 -22.75 -1.04
C ASN A 239 -11.25 -22.08 -0.15
N SER A 240 -11.64 -21.10 0.66
CA SER A 240 -10.77 -20.41 1.61
C SER A 240 -10.25 -21.33 2.72
N LEU A 241 -11.11 -22.21 3.26
CA LEU A 241 -10.71 -23.20 4.26
C LEU A 241 -9.70 -24.19 3.67
N SER A 242 -9.88 -24.64 2.44
CA SER A 242 -8.91 -25.42 1.67
C SER A 242 -9.30 -25.46 0.19
N SER A 243 -8.36 -25.19 -0.69
CA SER A 243 -8.52 -25.38 -2.15
C SER A 243 -8.79 -26.85 -2.53
N THR A 244 -8.54 -27.81 -1.61
CA THR A 244 -8.89 -29.22 -1.79
C THR A 244 -10.34 -29.54 -1.44
N PHE A 245 -11.04 -28.65 -0.75
CA PHE A 245 -12.46 -28.79 -0.46
C PHE A 245 -13.29 -28.38 -1.66
N CYS A 246 -13.25 -27.10 -2.04
CA CYS A 246 -13.88 -26.59 -3.25
C CYS A 246 -12.86 -25.94 -4.18
N SER A 247 -13.05 -26.08 -5.49
CA SER A 247 -12.34 -25.24 -6.46
C SER A 247 -12.77 -23.77 -6.32
N GLU A 248 -11.94 -22.87 -6.82
CA GLU A 248 -12.29 -21.44 -6.91
C GLU A 248 -13.66 -21.28 -7.59
N PRO A 249 -14.61 -20.57 -6.99
CA PRO A 249 -15.91 -20.31 -7.61
C PRO A 249 -15.76 -19.51 -8.91
N TYR A 250 -16.69 -19.69 -9.83
CA TYR A 250 -16.71 -18.91 -11.06
C TYR A 250 -17.06 -17.44 -10.79
N THR A 251 -16.43 -16.54 -11.53
CA THR A 251 -16.74 -15.11 -11.48
C THR A 251 -18.03 -14.82 -12.24
N ILE A 252 -18.97 -14.13 -11.60
CA ILE A 252 -20.19 -13.66 -12.25
C ILE A 252 -19.81 -12.44 -13.10
N PRO A 253 -20.12 -12.43 -14.42
CA PRO A 253 -19.85 -11.26 -15.24
C PRO A 253 -20.57 -10.02 -14.70
N LEU A 254 -19.85 -8.96 -14.42
CA LEU A 254 -20.36 -7.70 -13.89
C LEU A 254 -20.53 -6.67 -15.01
N ASN A 255 -21.65 -5.97 -15.02
CA ASN A 255 -21.85 -4.77 -15.84
C ASN A 255 -22.07 -3.58 -14.91
N ALA A 256 -21.03 -2.81 -14.69
CA ALA A 256 -21.05 -1.62 -13.81
C ALA A 256 -21.58 -0.35 -14.49
N THR A 257 -22.01 -0.40 -15.76
CA THR A 257 -22.42 0.80 -16.51
C THR A 257 -23.52 1.61 -15.80
N GLY A 258 -24.45 0.93 -15.12
CA GLY A 258 -25.52 1.56 -14.37
C GLY A 258 -25.12 2.21 -13.04
N LEU A 259 -23.90 1.95 -12.56
CA LEU A 259 -23.37 2.52 -11.32
C LEU A 259 -22.74 3.90 -11.55
N PHE A 260 -22.38 4.23 -12.80
CA PHE A 260 -21.73 5.49 -13.11
C PHE A 260 -22.74 6.62 -13.35
N PRO A 261 -22.64 7.76 -12.66
CA PRO A 261 -23.54 8.90 -12.86
C PRO A 261 -23.53 9.47 -14.28
N LYS A 262 -22.37 9.39 -14.95
CA LYS A 262 -22.15 9.87 -16.33
C LYS A 262 -21.35 8.85 -17.14
N PRO A 263 -21.55 8.76 -18.46
CA PRO A 263 -20.70 7.95 -19.33
C PRO A 263 -19.28 8.54 -19.43
N LYS A 264 -18.29 7.72 -19.79
CA LYS A 264 -16.93 8.20 -20.09
C LYS A 264 -16.97 9.20 -21.24
N PRO A 265 -16.33 10.39 -21.12
CA PRO A 265 -16.27 11.36 -22.20
C PRO A 265 -15.62 10.77 -23.45
N ALA A 266 -16.17 11.06 -24.65
CA ALA A 266 -15.67 10.52 -25.90
C ALA A 266 -14.20 10.90 -26.20
N ASN A 267 -13.76 12.06 -25.70
CA ASN A 267 -12.39 12.57 -25.85
C ASN A 267 -11.64 12.60 -24.51
N ALA A 268 -11.82 11.56 -23.68
CA ALA A 268 -11.16 11.45 -22.39
C ALA A 268 -9.64 11.34 -22.57
N THR A 269 -8.91 12.40 -22.26
CA THR A 269 -7.44 12.46 -22.34
C THR A 269 -6.87 13.07 -21.07
N ALA A 270 -5.68 12.61 -20.66
CA ALA A 270 -4.96 13.22 -19.56
C ALA A 270 -4.61 14.70 -19.85
N PRO A 271 -4.65 15.59 -18.86
CA PRO A 271 -4.17 16.96 -19.00
C PRO A 271 -2.70 17.01 -19.39
N ARG A 272 -2.29 18.13 -19.98
CA ARG A 272 -0.89 18.35 -20.34
C ARG A 272 -0.04 18.66 -19.09
N PRO A 273 1.21 18.22 -19.05
CA PRO A 273 2.14 18.61 -17.99
C PRO A 273 2.40 20.12 -18.03
N ASN A 274 2.69 20.68 -16.86
CA ASN A 274 3.05 22.11 -16.73
C ASN A 274 4.57 22.33 -16.56
N GLY A 275 5.35 21.25 -16.44
CA GLY A 275 6.79 21.27 -16.26
C GLY A 275 7.28 21.59 -14.85
N LYS A 276 6.37 21.83 -13.90
CA LYS A 276 6.75 22.03 -12.49
C LYS A 276 6.72 20.68 -11.77
N ARG A 277 7.82 20.36 -11.07
CA ARG A 277 7.99 19.08 -10.39
C ARG A 277 7.88 19.22 -8.89
N VAL A 278 7.39 18.17 -8.27
CA VAL A 278 7.32 17.99 -6.82
C VAL A 278 7.79 16.59 -6.45
N LYS A 279 8.41 16.45 -5.28
CA LYS A 279 8.88 15.19 -4.73
C LYS A 279 7.78 14.56 -3.87
N VAL A 280 7.48 13.29 -4.10
CA VAL A 280 6.47 12.53 -3.36
C VAL A 280 7.10 11.26 -2.82
N LEU A 281 7.04 11.08 -1.52
CA LEU A 281 7.55 9.88 -0.85
C LEU A 281 6.48 8.79 -0.84
N HIS A 282 6.87 7.54 -1.03
CA HIS A 282 6.03 6.37 -0.85
C HIS A 282 6.70 5.42 0.16
N ILE A 283 6.05 5.24 1.29
CA ILE A 283 6.40 4.27 2.34
C ILE A 283 5.26 3.27 2.43
N SER A 284 5.58 2.01 2.67
CA SER A 284 4.62 0.92 2.77
C SER A 284 5.10 -0.15 3.73
N ASP A 285 4.16 -0.93 4.26
CA ASP A 285 4.45 -2.18 4.97
C ASP A 285 5.57 -1.98 6.01
N PHE A 286 5.29 -1.11 6.96
CA PHE A 286 6.27 -0.73 7.99
C PHE A 286 6.44 -1.85 9.02
N HIS A 287 5.33 -2.48 9.42
CA HIS A 287 5.26 -3.58 10.37
C HIS A 287 6.20 -3.38 11.56
N LEU A 288 5.93 -2.33 12.34
CA LEU A 288 6.70 -2.06 13.54
C LEU A 288 6.55 -3.21 14.53
N ASP A 289 7.67 -3.72 14.99
CA ASP A 289 7.75 -4.78 15.99
C ASP A 289 8.18 -4.24 17.35
N PRO A 290 7.24 -3.83 18.23
CA PRO A 290 7.59 -3.37 19.57
C PRO A 290 8.08 -4.50 20.48
N ARG A 291 7.94 -5.76 20.10
CA ARG A 291 8.38 -6.95 20.83
C ARG A 291 9.68 -7.55 20.31
N TYR A 292 10.32 -6.87 19.36
CA TYR A 292 11.61 -7.32 18.83
C TYR A 292 12.63 -7.48 19.96
N ALA A 293 13.30 -8.61 20.00
CA ALA A 293 14.29 -8.91 21.02
C ALA A 293 15.67 -9.17 20.40
N GLU A 294 16.59 -8.22 20.58
CA GLU A 294 17.99 -8.40 20.17
C GLU A 294 18.60 -9.66 20.78
N SER A 295 19.46 -10.34 20.04
CA SER A 295 20.13 -11.60 20.43
C SER A 295 19.20 -12.80 20.59
N SER A 296 17.90 -12.71 20.32
CA SER A 296 17.00 -13.87 20.23
C SER A 296 17.17 -14.63 18.90
N GLU A 297 16.42 -15.69 18.68
CA GLU A 297 16.55 -16.51 17.46
C GLU A 297 15.99 -15.79 16.22
N ALA A 298 16.86 -15.44 15.27
CA ALA A 298 16.47 -14.82 14.00
C ALA A 298 16.23 -15.82 12.86
N ASN A 299 16.44 -17.12 13.10
CA ASN A 299 16.14 -18.19 12.15
C ASN A 299 15.25 -19.27 12.81
N CYS A 300 14.19 -18.84 13.43
CA CYS A 300 13.23 -19.70 14.13
C CYS A 300 12.44 -20.60 13.16
N SER A 301 11.68 -21.54 13.73
CA SER A 301 10.83 -22.47 13.00
C SER A 301 9.39 -21.96 12.82
N THR A 302 9.07 -20.79 13.35
CA THR A 302 7.77 -20.10 13.17
C THR A 302 7.83 -19.12 12.00
N SER A 303 6.70 -18.54 11.62
CA SER A 303 6.61 -17.55 10.54
C SER A 303 7.37 -16.26 10.85
N MET A 304 7.40 -15.84 12.13
CA MET A 304 8.06 -14.64 12.59
C MET A 304 9.06 -14.97 13.72
N CYS A 305 10.25 -14.44 13.61
CA CYS A 305 11.38 -14.67 14.52
C CYS A 305 11.69 -13.43 15.36
N CYS A 306 12.87 -13.37 15.96
CA CYS A 306 13.38 -12.25 16.76
C CYS A 306 12.51 -11.95 18.01
N ARG A 307 12.02 -13.00 18.65
CA ARG A 307 11.23 -12.96 19.87
C ARG A 307 11.87 -13.83 20.96
N THR A 308 11.68 -13.50 22.20
CA THR A 308 12.18 -14.30 23.33
C THR A 308 11.44 -15.63 23.51
N ASN A 309 10.24 -15.74 22.97
CA ASN A 309 9.37 -16.92 23.06
C ASN A 309 9.39 -17.82 21.81
N VAL A 310 10.29 -17.57 20.85
CA VAL A 310 10.43 -18.41 19.64
C VAL A 310 11.79 -19.11 19.65
N ALA A 311 11.84 -20.27 19.01
CA ALA A 311 13.03 -21.10 18.93
C ALA A 311 13.18 -21.76 17.56
N ASN A 312 14.37 -22.23 17.26
CA ASN A 312 14.61 -23.11 16.12
C ASN A 312 14.44 -24.56 16.58
N SER A 313 13.36 -25.21 16.14
CA SER A 313 13.03 -26.60 16.53
C SER A 313 14.04 -27.65 16.07
N ALA A 314 14.96 -27.29 15.18
CA ALA A 314 16.06 -28.17 14.76
C ALA A 314 17.24 -28.18 15.76
N LEU A 315 17.22 -27.31 16.77
CA LEU A 315 18.27 -27.17 17.78
C LEU A 315 17.78 -27.63 19.15
N PRO A 316 18.70 -28.02 20.05
CA PRO A 316 18.38 -28.21 21.46
C PRO A 316 17.78 -26.95 22.09
N GLU A 317 16.90 -27.14 23.07
CA GLU A 317 16.27 -26.06 23.81
C GLU A 317 17.30 -25.05 24.36
N GLY A 318 17.02 -23.77 24.18
CA GLY A 318 17.85 -22.63 24.60
C GLY A 318 19.08 -22.37 23.70
N GLN A 319 19.29 -23.13 22.63
CA GLN A 319 20.32 -22.79 21.64
C GLN A 319 19.79 -21.88 20.57
N ILE A 320 20.60 -20.89 20.18
CA ILE A 320 20.32 -19.90 19.13
C ILE A 320 21.23 -20.20 17.94
N SER A 321 20.63 -20.32 16.74
CA SER A 321 21.35 -20.53 15.49
C SER A 321 21.86 -19.23 14.88
N LEU A 322 21.06 -18.19 14.95
CA LEU A 322 21.35 -16.87 14.42
C LEU A 322 20.85 -15.82 15.41
N PRO A 323 21.74 -15.18 16.18
CA PRO A 323 21.33 -14.08 17.07
C PRO A 323 20.74 -12.91 16.28
N ALA A 324 19.61 -12.41 16.71
CA ALA A 324 18.93 -11.27 16.09
C ALA A 324 19.79 -10.00 16.23
N PRO A 325 20.16 -9.33 15.11
CA PRO A 325 20.87 -8.05 15.15
C PRO A 325 19.95 -6.92 15.63
N LEU A 326 20.50 -5.83 16.16
CA LEU A 326 19.75 -4.66 16.62
C LEU A 326 18.81 -4.09 15.54
N TYR A 327 19.21 -4.10 14.27
CA TYR A 327 18.49 -3.50 13.16
C TYR A 327 17.61 -4.48 12.36
N GLY A 328 17.32 -5.67 12.88
CA GLY A 328 16.43 -6.62 12.22
C GLY A 328 17.13 -7.71 11.42
N ALA A 329 16.32 -8.66 10.94
CA ALA A 329 16.76 -9.82 10.16
C ALA A 329 15.66 -10.22 9.15
N TYR A 330 16.00 -11.09 8.20
CA TYR A 330 15.13 -11.49 7.09
C TYR A 330 13.80 -12.17 7.47
N LYS A 331 13.73 -12.78 8.66
CA LYS A 331 12.53 -13.44 9.17
C LYS A 331 11.87 -12.67 10.32
N CYS A 332 12.15 -11.39 10.42
CA CYS A 332 11.70 -10.54 11.52
C CYS A 332 11.08 -9.26 10.95
N ASP A 333 10.08 -8.75 11.64
CA ASP A 333 9.53 -7.44 11.36
C ASP A 333 10.46 -6.31 11.81
N THR A 334 10.06 -5.08 11.58
CA THR A 334 10.86 -3.88 11.75
C THR A 334 11.05 -3.54 13.23
N PRO A 335 12.25 -3.68 13.84
CA PRO A 335 12.50 -3.07 15.14
C PRO A 335 12.48 -1.54 15.05
N TYR A 336 12.28 -0.88 16.19
CA TYR A 336 12.30 0.60 16.26
C TYR A 336 13.55 1.21 15.61
N ASP A 337 14.71 0.62 15.84
CA ASP A 337 15.98 1.12 15.33
C ASP A 337 16.05 1.09 13.80
N LEU A 338 15.52 0.07 13.14
CA LEU A 338 15.44 0.02 11.68
C LEU A 338 14.42 1.02 11.12
N GLY A 339 13.23 1.06 11.70
CA GLY A 339 12.19 2.01 11.29
C GLY A 339 12.67 3.45 11.38
N LEU A 340 13.34 3.79 12.48
CA LEU A 340 13.95 5.09 12.67
C LEU A 340 15.06 5.37 11.66
N ALA A 341 15.93 4.38 11.41
CA ALA A 341 17.02 4.52 10.43
C ALA A 341 16.48 4.77 9.01
N ALA A 342 15.39 4.10 8.62
CA ALA A 342 14.71 4.35 7.36
C ALA A 342 14.21 5.79 7.25
N LEU A 343 13.55 6.29 8.31
CA LEU A 343 13.02 7.66 8.33
C LEU A 343 14.13 8.72 8.36
N GLN A 344 15.25 8.47 9.07
CA GLN A 344 16.42 9.35 9.06
C GLN A 344 17.05 9.46 7.65
N ALA A 345 16.99 8.38 6.86
CA ALA A 345 17.55 8.34 5.52
C ALA A 345 16.71 9.14 4.49
N VAL A 346 15.42 9.35 4.73
CA VAL A 346 14.53 10.03 3.78
C VAL A 346 15.08 11.40 3.38
N GLY A 347 15.30 12.28 4.35
CA GLY A 347 15.75 13.66 4.07
C GLY A 347 17.03 13.73 3.23
N PRO A 348 18.14 13.13 3.69
CA PRO A 348 19.41 13.15 2.95
C PRO A 348 19.34 12.54 1.55
N LEU A 349 18.65 11.42 1.38
CA LEU A 349 18.56 10.70 0.09
C LEU A 349 17.63 11.38 -0.90
N THR A 350 16.60 12.04 -0.42
CA THR A 350 15.62 12.74 -1.27
C THR A 350 15.97 14.22 -1.50
N GLY A 351 16.95 14.75 -0.78
CA GLY A 351 17.27 16.18 -0.79
C GLY A 351 16.15 17.02 -0.18
N THR A 352 15.37 16.44 0.77
CA THR A 352 14.32 17.14 1.51
C THR A 352 14.69 17.29 2.98
N GLY A 353 14.00 18.15 3.72
CA GLY A 353 14.24 18.31 5.15
C GLY A 353 13.58 19.54 5.75
N LYS A 354 13.63 19.65 7.09
CA LYS A 354 13.01 20.75 7.85
C LYS A 354 13.89 22.01 7.96
N GLY A 355 15.12 21.99 7.43
CA GLY A 355 16.09 23.11 7.54
C GLY A 355 15.90 24.19 6.49
N PRO A 356 16.39 25.43 6.73
CA PRO A 356 16.40 26.50 5.74
C PRO A 356 17.16 26.08 4.48
N GLY A 357 16.55 26.28 3.31
CA GLY A 357 17.12 25.93 2.01
C GLY A 357 16.90 24.50 1.56
N ASN A 358 16.31 23.62 2.39
CA ASN A 358 15.86 22.30 1.98
C ASN A 358 14.46 22.38 1.36
N GLU A 359 14.24 21.58 0.33
CA GLU A 359 12.89 21.40 -0.21
C GLU A 359 12.05 20.57 0.76
N SER A 360 10.74 20.79 0.76
CA SER A 360 9.79 19.91 1.43
C SER A 360 9.24 18.88 0.44
N LEU A 361 8.88 17.71 0.95
CA LEU A 361 8.04 16.79 0.20
C LEU A 361 6.70 17.47 -0.10
N GLY A 362 6.17 17.26 -1.30
CA GLY A 362 4.81 17.70 -1.63
C GLY A 362 3.78 16.99 -0.76
N TRP A 363 3.93 15.69 -0.64
CA TRP A 363 3.21 14.81 0.28
C TRP A 363 3.94 13.47 0.40
N THR A 364 3.51 12.65 1.35
CA THR A 364 3.89 11.24 1.49
C THR A 364 2.67 10.37 1.28
N LEU A 365 2.80 9.28 0.55
CA LEU A 365 1.84 8.18 0.53
C LEU A 365 2.28 7.12 1.55
N TYR A 366 1.34 6.67 2.35
CA TYR A 366 1.50 5.49 3.17
C TYR A 366 0.44 4.46 2.78
N THR A 367 0.87 3.30 2.27
CA THR A 367 -0.03 2.30 1.71
C THR A 367 -0.34 1.14 2.66
N GLY A 368 -0.34 1.41 3.98
CA GLY A 368 -0.85 0.49 4.99
C GLY A 368 0.19 -0.46 5.60
N ASP A 369 -0.28 -1.26 6.51
CA ASP A 369 0.43 -2.27 7.29
C ASP A 369 1.49 -1.71 8.25
N LEU A 370 1.00 -1.19 9.38
CA LEU A 370 1.82 -0.71 10.50
C LEU A 370 2.14 -1.81 11.50
N VAL A 371 1.19 -2.73 11.72
CA VAL A 371 1.21 -3.73 12.79
C VAL A 371 2.00 -4.97 12.38
N ALA A 372 2.78 -5.51 13.33
CA ALA A 372 3.63 -6.67 13.10
C ALA A 372 2.86 -7.97 12.84
N HIS A 373 3.52 -8.96 12.21
CA HIS A 373 2.97 -10.27 11.86
C HIS A 373 2.92 -11.26 13.04
N ASP A 374 2.61 -10.77 14.23
CA ASP A 374 2.40 -11.66 15.38
C ASP A 374 1.25 -12.65 15.11
N PRO A 375 1.29 -13.85 15.70
CA PRO A 375 0.12 -14.72 15.73
C PRO A 375 -1.09 -14.00 16.34
N GLN A 376 -2.29 -14.24 15.78
CA GLN A 376 -3.49 -13.48 16.12
C GLN A 376 -3.80 -13.46 17.63
N ASN A 377 -3.55 -14.55 18.34
CA ASN A 377 -3.73 -14.63 19.80
C ASN A 377 -2.65 -13.86 20.62
N GLN A 378 -1.77 -13.14 19.97
CA GLN A 378 -0.78 -12.24 20.57
C GLN A 378 -1.00 -10.78 20.22
N LEU A 379 -2.06 -10.48 19.47
CA LEU A 379 -2.48 -9.13 19.09
C LEU A 379 -3.68 -8.68 19.90
N SER A 380 -3.96 -7.39 19.90
CA SER A 380 -5.12 -6.77 20.56
C SER A 380 -5.35 -5.38 19.94
N ARG A 381 -6.52 -4.79 20.20
CA ARG A 381 -6.80 -3.39 19.81
C ARG A 381 -5.76 -2.43 20.39
N THR A 382 -5.43 -2.56 21.67
CA THR A 382 -4.40 -1.74 22.31
C THR A 382 -3.04 -1.86 21.62
N PHE A 383 -2.68 -3.06 21.16
CA PHE A 383 -1.43 -3.25 20.41
C PHE A 383 -1.46 -2.54 19.06
N THR A 384 -2.56 -2.61 18.35
CA THR A 384 -2.77 -1.94 17.06
C THR A 384 -2.69 -0.42 17.24
N GLU A 385 -3.49 0.16 18.14
CA GLU A 385 -3.50 1.61 18.43
C GLU A 385 -2.13 2.11 18.90
N TYR A 386 -1.42 1.33 19.73
CA TYR A 386 -0.05 1.65 20.15
C TYR A 386 0.90 1.74 18.93
N THR A 387 0.83 0.78 18.04
CA THR A 387 1.71 0.72 16.86
C THR A 387 1.43 1.87 15.90
N GLU A 388 0.16 2.13 15.61
CA GLU A 388 -0.27 3.25 14.78
C GLU A 388 0.17 4.60 15.34
N THR A 389 -0.05 4.83 16.63
CA THR A 389 0.41 6.05 17.32
C THR A 389 1.93 6.20 17.25
N SER A 390 2.68 5.10 17.44
CA SER A 390 4.14 5.11 17.39
C SER A 390 4.66 5.49 16.01
N VAL A 391 4.18 4.83 14.96
CA VAL A 391 4.70 5.04 13.60
C VAL A 391 4.29 6.39 13.05
N TYR A 392 3.04 6.83 13.24
CA TYR A 392 2.61 8.16 12.80
C TYR A 392 3.33 9.27 13.57
N GLY A 393 3.62 9.09 14.85
CA GLY A 393 4.47 10.00 15.63
C GLY A 393 5.90 10.10 15.07
N MET A 394 6.49 8.97 14.66
CA MET A 394 7.79 8.98 13.97
C MET A 394 7.71 9.66 12.61
N PHE A 395 6.68 9.42 11.80
CA PHE A 395 6.47 10.10 10.52
C PHE A 395 6.43 11.61 10.71
N LYS A 396 5.65 12.09 11.67
CA LYS A 396 5.57 13.53 12.01
C LYS A 396 6.92 14.13 12.38
N SER A 397 7.76 13.35 13.05
CA SER A 397 9.07 13.81 13.51
C SER A 397 10.08 13.95 12.37
N TYR A 398 10.08 13.03 11.41
CA TYR A 398 11.13 12.91 10.39
C TYR A 398 10.71 13.32 8.98
N ILE A 399 9.44 13.21 8.62
CA ILE A 399 8.94 13.50 7.28
C ILE A 399 8.45 14.96 7.20
N THR A 400 8.69 15.60 6.07
CA THR A 400 8.16 16.93 5.75
C THR A 400 6.88 16.81 4.92
N GLY A 401 5.97 17.77 5.04
CA GLY A 401 4.68 17.73 4.35
C GLY A 401 3.67 16.77 5.00
N PRO A 402 2.45 16.68 4.44
CA PRO A 402 1.42 15.77 4.93
C PRO A 402 1.69 14.32 4.50
N ALA A 403 1.28 13.36 5.33
CA ALA A 403 1.20 11.96 4.97
C ALA A 403 -0.27 11.56 4.74
N PHE A 404 -0.57 10.97 3.59
CA PHE A 404 -1.89 10.44 3.25
C PHE A 404 -1.83 8.93 3.31
N ALA A 405 -2.51 8.37 4.31
CA ALA A 405 -2.43 6.96 4.65
C ALA A 405 -3.72 6.22 4.25
N ALA A 406 -3.56 5.00 3.74
CA ALA A 406 -4.60 3.98 3.68
C ALA A 406 -4.33 2.93 4.76
N LEU A 407 -5.36 2.25 5.24
CA LEU A 407 -5.21 1.11 6.13
C LEU A 407 -4.77 -0.12 5.34
N GLY A 408 -3.91 -0.93 5.96
CA GLY A 408 -3.55 -2.26 5.49
C GLY A 408 -4.29 -3.36 6.26
N ASN A 409 -4.12 -4.59 5.82
CA ASN A 409 -4.84 -5.71 6.42
C ASN A 409 -4.34 -6.09 7.82
N HIS A 410 -3.11 -5.70 8.19
CA HIS A 410 -2.61 -5.85 9.55
C HIS A 410 -3.02 -4.71 10.48
N ASP A 411 -3.62 -3.63 9.96
CA ASP A 411 -4.03 -2.47 10.75
C ASP A 411 -5.42 -2.65 11.39
N SER A 412 -5.91 -3.88 11.52
CA SER A 412 -7.16 -4.24 12.20
C SER A 412 -6.92 -5.31 13.27
N ASN A 413 -7.87 -5.47 14.20
CA ASN A 413 -7.86 -6.57 15.17
C ASN A 413 -9.26 -7.23 15.26
N PRO A 414 -9.36 -8.54 14.99
CA PRO A 414 -8.36 -9.46 14.43
C PRO A 414 -7.79 -8.97 13.09
N SER A 415 -6.50 -9.26 12.81
CA SER A 415 -5.88 -8.89 11.53
C SER A 415 -6.70 -9.38 10.34
N ASN A 416 -6.66 -8.66 9.22
CA ASN A 416 -7.42 -8.95 8.01
C ASN A 416 -8.95 -8.81 8.15
N THR A 417 -9.49 -8.23 9.23
CA THR A 417 -10.94 -8.24 9.43
C THR A 417 -11.53 -6.84 9.50
N ASP A 418 -12.34 -6.51 8.51
CA ASP A 418 -13.18 -5.33 8.47
C ASP A 418 -14.62 -5.73 8.18
N ALA A 419 -15.51 -5.51 9.15
CA ALA A 419 -16.92 -5.85 9.03
C ALA A 419 -17.69 -4.76 8.28
N PRO A 420 -18.55 -5.11 7.30
CA PRO A 420 -19.36 -4.11 6.63
C PRO A 420 -20.44 -3.53 7.56
N HIS A 421 -20.67 -2.22 7.49
CA HIS A 421 -21.73 -1.53 8.26
C HIS A 421 -23.14 -2.04 7.96
N SER A 422 -23.31 -2.82 6.89
CA SER A 422 -24.58 -3.50 6.57
C SER A 422 -24.94 -4.62 7.53
N LEU A 423 -24.00 -5.12 8.35
CA LEU A 423 -24.29 -6.05 9.43
C LEU A 423 -25.08 -5.36 10.55
N PRO A 424 -26.02 -6.09 11.23
CA PRO A 424 -26.95 -5.45 12.15
C PRO A 424 -26.30 -5.02 13.47
N GLY A 425 -26.51 -3.76 13.84
CA GLY A 425 -26.15 -3.19 15.15
C GLY A 425 -24.66 -3.30 15.46
N PRO A 426 -24.26 -3.77 16.65
CA PRO A 426 -22.85 -3.80 17.06
C PRO A 426 -21.91 -4.60 16.13
N LEU A 427 -22.48 -5.50 15.32
CA LEU A 427 -21.68 -6.28 14.37
C LEU A 427 -21.14 -5.42 13.23
N GLY A 428 -21.89 -4.42 12.77
CA GLY A 428 -21.43 -3.47 11.74
C GLY A 428 -20.47 -2.42 12.27
N GLU A 429 -20.47 -2.18 13.59
CA GLU A 429 -19.67 -1.14 14.23
C GLU A 429 -18.41 -1.68 14.94
N GLN A 430 -18.14 -2.99 14.83
CA GLN A 430 -17.14 -3.64 15.68
C GLN A 430 -15.69 -3.20 15.40
N GLN A 431 -15.36 -2.63 14.23
CA GLN A 431 -14.06 -2.04 13.91
C GLN A 431 -14.04 -0.51 13.96
N SER A 432 -15.13 0.16 14.34
CA SER A 432 -15.20 1.64 14.40
C SER A 432 -14.16 2.25 15.32
N TRP A 433 -13.71 1.51 16.34
CA TRP A 433 -12.61 1.93 17.23
C TRP A 433 -11.35 2.30 16.45
N ASN A 434 -10.99 1.53 15.42
CA ASN A 434 -9.82 1.78 14.61
C ASN A 434 -10.00 3.01 13.71
N TYR A 435 -11.15 3.11 13.03
CA TYR A 435 -11.42 4.26 12.16
C TYR A 435 -11.47 5.58 12.93
N ASP A 436 -12.00 5.55 14.17
CA ASP A 436 -11.97 6.69 15.09
C ASP A 436 -10.54 7.05 15.48
N HIS A 437 -9.73 6.05 15.84
CA HIS A 437 -8.34 6.23 16.26
C HIS A 437 -7.49 6.85 15.15
N VAL A 438 -7.38 6.18 13.99
CA VAL A 438 -6.51 6.64 12.89
C VAL A 438 -6.94 7.98 12.33
N SER A 439 -8.25 8.21 12.15
CA SER A 439 -8.74 9.49 11.64
C SER A 439 -8.47 10.64 12.61
N GLY A 440 -8.55 10.34 13.92
CA GLY A 440 -8.17 11.26 14.99
C GLY A 440 -6.69 11.61 14.95
N LEU A 441 -5.81 10.60 14.80
CA LEU A 441 -4.36 10.80 14.66
C LEU A 441 -4.02 11.64 13.41
N TRP A 442 -4.52 11.27 12.22
CA TRP A 442 -4.23 11.99 10.98
C TRP A 442 -4.69 13.46 11.03
N GLN A 443 -5.84 13.71 11.67
CA GLN A 443 -6.33 15.07 11.91
C GLN A 443 -5.43 15.80 12.94
N HIS A 444 -5.03 15.16 14.03
CA HIS A 444 -4.13 15.72 15.05
C HIS A 444 -2.77 16.11 14.46
N GLU A 445 -2.21 15.26 13.60
CA GLU A 445 -0.97 15.53 12.90
C GLU A 445 -1.10 16.64 11.83
N GLY A 446 -2.31 17.09 11.55
CA GLY A 446 -2.61 18.13 10.57
C GLY A 446 -2.43 17.66 9.12
N TRP A 447 -2.55 16.37 8.88
CA TRP A 447 -2.43 15.79 7.54
C TRP A 447 -3.75 15.84 6.77
N ILE A 448 -4.87 15.68 7.48
CA ILE A 448 -6.21 15.73 6.90
C ILE A 448 -7.08 16.77 7.59
N THR A 449 -8.13 17.22 6.90
CA THR A 449 -9.08 18.18 7.47
C THR A 449 -10.10 17.47 8.39
N PRO A 450 -10.83 18.23 9.25
CA PRO A 450 -11.90 17.64 10.05
C PRO A 450 -12.98 16.94 9.22
N GLU A 451 -13.27 17.45 8.01
CA GLU A 451 -14.25 16.87 7.09
C GLU A 451 -13.73 15.53 6.53
N ALA A 452 -12.45 15.47 6.16
CA ALA A 452 -11.83 14.21 5.71
C ALA A 452 -11.75 13.19 6.85
N ALA A 453 -11.47 13.62 8.09
CA ALA A 453 -11.49 12.75 9.26
C ALA A 453 -12.91 12.21 9.55
N ALA A 454 -13.95 13.05 9.41
CA ALA A 454 -15.33 12.61 9.54
C ALA A 454 -15.71 11.59 8.44
N ALA A 455 -15.26 11.81 7.20
CA ALA A 455 -15.46 10.85 6.10
C ALA A 455 -14.74 9.51 6.38
N ALA A 456 -13.50 9.56 6.90
CA ALA A 456 -12.75 8.36 7.25
C ALA A 456 -13.48 7.47 8.29
N ARG A 457 -14.12 8.08 9.29
CA ARG A 457 -14.93 7.34 10.26
C ARG A 457 -16.13 6.62 9.64
N LEU A 458 -16.75 7.23 8.64
CA LEU A 458 -17.93 6.68 7.97
C LEU A 458 -17.58 5.61 6.92
N HIS A 459 -16.38 5.68 6.35
CA HIS A 459 -15.95 4.87 5.22
C HIS A 459 -14.72 4.01 5.54
N TYR A 460 -14.72 3.37 6.73
CA TYR A 460 -13.71 2.35 7.09
C TYR A 460 -12.24 2.85 6.99
N GLY A 461 -11.99 4.08 7.39
CA GLY A 461 -10.68 4.73 7.26
C GLY A 461 -10.44 5.41 5.90
N ALA A 462 -11.36 5.28 4.95
CA ALA A 462 -11.21 5.91 3.63
C ALA A 462 -11.70 7.37 3.62
N TYR A 463 -10.99 8.22 2.91
CA TYR A 463 -11.29 9.65 2.76
C TYR A 463 -10.84 10.19 1.40
N SER A 464 -11.30 11.40 1.11
CA SER A 464 -10.85 12.19 -0.04
C SER A 464 -10.34 13.53 0.44
N ILE A 465 -9.18 13.95 -0.08
CA ILE A 465 -8.57 15.23 0.25
C ILE A 465 -7.89 15.86 -0.95
N LYS A 466 -7.96 17.18 -1.07
CA LYS A 466 -7.27 17.93 -2.12
C LYS A 466 -5.96 18.50 -1.59
N THR A 467 -4.85 18.16 -2.25
CA THR A 467 -3.54 18.74 -1.95
C THR A 467 -3.50 20.22 -2.35
N HIS A 468 -2.57 20.98 -1.79
CA HIS A 468 -2.37 22.38 -2.18
C HIS A 468 -1.89 22.56 -3.64
N TYR A 469 -1.44 21.49 -4.29
CA TYR A 469 -1.12 21.48 -5.72
C TYR A 469 -2.35 21.25 -6.62
N GLY A 470 -3.49 20.91 -6.05
CA GLY A 470 -4.73 20.67 -6.78
C GLY A 470 -5.01 19.20 -7.14
N LEU A 471 -4.13 18.27 -6.77
CA LEU A 471 -4.40 16.84 -6.85
C LEU A 471 -5.41 16.43 -5.77
N ARG A 472 -6.39 15.62 -6.14
CA ARG A 472 -7.23 14.90 -5.17
C ARG A 472 -6.60 13.55 -4.85
N ILE A 473 -6.45 13.23 -3.58
CA ILE A 473 -6.09 11.90 -3.09
C ILE A 473 -7.39 11.24 -2.60
N ILE A 474 -7.68 10.05 -3.08
CA ILE A 474 -8.75 9.18 -2.56
C ILE A 474 -8.09 7.95 -1.97
N THR A 475 -8.22 7.77 -0.67
CA THR A 475 -7.83 6.52 0.00
C THR A 475 -9.01 5.57 0.03
N PHE A 476 -8.75 4.26 0.09
CA PHE A 476 -9.81 3.27 0.28
C PHE A 476 -9.30 2.04 1.02
N ASN A 477 -10.18 1.42 1.78
CA ASN A 477 -9.88 0.20 2.51
C ASN A 477 -10.03 -1.01 1.60
N THR A 478 -8.92 -1.64 1.28
CA THR A 478 -8.83 -2.77 0.35
C THR A 478 -9.22 -4.11 0.97
N ASP A 479 -9.42 -4.18 2.28
CA ASP A 479 -9.91 -5.39 2.95
C ASP A 479 -11.29 -5.81 2.44
N PHE A 480 -12.08 -4.88 1.91
CA PHE A 480 -13.37 -5.20 1.29
C PHE A 480 -13.31 -5.92 -0.06
N TYR A 481 -12.11 -6.15 -0.58
CA TYR A 481 -11.91 -7.12 -1.66
C TYR A 481 -10.82 -8.17 -1.34
N TYR A 482 -10.16 -8.05 -0.20
CA TYR A 482 -9.12 -8.98 0.22
C TYR A 482 -9.72 -10.30 0.68
N ARG A 483 -9.17 -11.40 0.17
CA ARG A 483 -9.61 -12.78 0.49
C ARG A 483 -9.33 -13.18 1.95
N GLY A 484 -8.37 -12.51 2.60
CA GLY A 484 -8.08 -12.66 4.03
C GLY A 484 -9.14 -12.03 4.94
N ASN A 485 -9.92 -11.07 4.46
CA ASN A 485 -11.07 -10.55 5.18
C ASN A 485 -12.27 -11.49 4.98
N TYR A 486 -12.51 -12.34 5.96
CA TYR A 486 -13.56 -13.35 5.87
C TYR A 486 -14.96 -12.76 5.75
N PHE A 487 -15.21 -11.52 6.17
CA PHE A 487 -16.49 -10.83 5.96
C PHE A 487 -16.84 -10.63 4.49
N THR A 488 -15.86 -10.65 3.59
CA THR A 488 -16.09 -10.58 2.14
C THR A 488 -16.82 -11.79 1.58
N PHE A 489 -16.93 -12.90 2.34
CA PHE A 489 -17.71 -14.08 1.99
C PHE A 489 -19.19 -13.96 2.32
N ILE A 490 -19.65 -12.84 2.87
CA ILE A 490 -21.07 -12.55 3.06
C ILE A 490 -21.58 -11.80 1.83
N ASN A 491 -22.58 -12.37 1.13
CA ASN A 491 -23.15 -11.79 -0.09
C ASN A 491 -22.11 -11.56 -1.22
N THR A 492 -21.35 -12.59 -1.55
CA THR A 492 -20.30 -12.56 -2.58
C THR A 492 -20.80 -12.21 -3.99
N THR A 493 -22.13 -12.18 -4.20
CA THR A 493 -22.74 -11.73 -5.46
C THR A 493 -22.76 -10.20 -5.60
N ASP A 494 -22.65 -9.47 -4.49
CA ASP A 494 -22.54 -8.01 -4.46
C ASP A 494 -21.06 -7.60 -4.42
N PRO A 495 -20.54 -6.96 -5.46
CA PRO A 495 -19.15 -6.57 -5.50
C PRO A 495 -18.82 -5.35 -4.59
N ASP A 496 -19.84 -4.70 -4.03
CA ASP A 496 -19.69 -3.49 -3.19
C ASP A 496 -20.54 -3.59 -1.91
N ASN A 497 -20.52 -4.73 -1.22
CA ASN A 497 -21.31 -4.98 -0.01
C ASN A 497 -21.00 -4.01 1.15
N SER A 498 -19.86 -3.34 1.12
CA SER A 498 -19.45 -2.29 2.08
C SER A 498 -19.87 -0.89 1.67
N GLY A 499 -20.15 -0.63 0.38
CA GLY A 499 -20.34 0.70 -0.19
C GLY A 499 -19.03 1.45 -0.47
N MET A 500 -17.89 0.79 -0.36
CA MET A 500 -16.58 1.40 -0.57
C MET A 500 -16.37 1.89 -2.01
N PHE A 501 -16.79 1.10 -2.99
CA PHE A 501 -16.70 1.49 -4.40
C PHE A 501 -17.73 2.57 -4.77
N SER A 502 -18.90 2.56 -4.15
CA SER A 502 -19.90 3.62 -4.28
C SER A 502 -19.36 4.97 -3.78
N PHE A 503 -18.64 4.96 -2.64
CA PHE A 503 -17.90 6.14 -2.15
C PHE A 503 -16.85 6.59 -3.18
N MET A 504 -16.00 5.69 -3.67
CA MET A 504 -14.96 5.99 -4.66
C MET A 504 -15.56 6.56 -5.96
N ILE A 505 -16.65 6.00 -6.49
CA ILE A 505 -17.34 6.50 -7.69
C ILE A 505 -17.85 7.92 -7.47
N SER A 506 -18.42 8.20 -6.30
CA SER A 506 -18.91 9.56 -5.95
C SER A 506 -17.76 10.58 -5.96
N GLU A 507 -16.63 10.25 -5.33
CA GLU A 507 -15.45 11.13 -5.27
C GLU A 507 -14.77 11.31 -6.64
N LEU A 508 -14.70 10.25 -7.45
CA LEU A 508 -14.18 10.32 -8.82
C LEU A 508 -15.08 11.17 -9.74
N GLN A 509 -16.40 11.05 -9.58
CA GLN A 509 -17.34 11.89 -10.36
C GLN A 509 -17.24 13.35 -9.93
N ALA A 510 -17.12 13.63 -8.63
CA ALA A 510 -16.90 14.99 -8.15
C ALA A 510 -15.59 15.59 -8.68
N ALA A 511 -14.52 14.78 -8.75
CA ALA A 511 -13.25 15.18 -9.34
C ALA A 511 -13.38 15.46 -10.85
N GLU A 512 -14.06 14.58 -11.59
CA GLU A 512 -14.33 14.79 -13.03
C GLU A 512 -15.08 16.11 -13.27
N ASP A 513 -16.12 16.37 -12.49
CA ASP A 513 -16.95 17.58 -12.61
C ASP A 513 -16.17 18.86 -12.26
N ALA A 514 -15.20 18.75 -11.36
CA ALA A 514 -14.31 19.85 -10.99
C ALA A 514 -13.07 19.98 -11.90
N GLY A 515 -12.84 19.05 -12.84
CA GLY A 515 -11.66 19.02 -13.69
C GLY A 515 -10.38 18.70 -12.90
N GLU A 516 -10.48 17.94 -11.82
CA GLU A 516 -9.37 17.54 -10.95
C GLU A 516 -8.76 16.21 -11.39
N ARG A 517 -7.46 16.05 -11.11
CA ARG A 517 -6.77 14.76 -11.22
C ARG A 517 -6.85 14.04 -9.89
N VAL A 518 -6.82 12.71 -9.94
CA VAL A 518 -6.93 11.84 -8.76
C VAL A 518 -5.77 10.86 -8.70
N TRP A 519 -5.22 10.68 -7.50
CA TRP A 519 -4.47 9.50 -7.12
C TRP A 519 -5.31 8.64 -6.17
N ILE A 520 -5.37 7.33 -6.45
CA ILE A 520 -6.04 6.33 -5.61
C ILE A 520 -4.98 5.64 -4.77
N VAL A 521 -5.21 5.54 -3.46
CA VAL A 521 -4.28 4.94 -2.49
C VAL A 521 -5.00 3.85 -1.72
N GLY A 522 -4.51 2.63 -1.82
CA GLY A 522 -4.99 1.45 -1.10
C GLY A 522 -3.82 0.62 -0.59
N HIS A 523 -4.07 -0.63 -0.22
CA HIS A 523 -3.06 -1.52 0.32
C HIS A 523 -2.95 -2.83 -0.49
N VAL A 524 -3.95 -3.71 -0.43
CA VAL A 524 -3.93 -4.99 -1.16
C VAL A 524 -4.05 -4.74 -2.67
N LEU A 525 -3.25 -5.43 -3.46
CA LEU A 525 -3.26 -5.33 -4.92
C LEU A 525 -4.58 -5.85 -5.50
N SER A 526 -5.11 -5.18 -6.52
CA SER A 526 -6.33 -5.63 -7.21
C SER A 526 -6.11 -6.76 -8.23
N GLY A 527 -4.86 -7.06 -8.57
CA GLY A 527 -4.50 -8.00 -9.63
C GLY A 527 -3.22 -8.78 -9.35
N TRP A 528 -2.23 -8.64 -10.25
CA TRP A 528 -1.00 -9.43 -10.29
C TRP A 528 -1.30 -10.89 -10.66
N ASP A 529 -0.95 -11.87 -9.84
CA ASP A 529 -1.25 -13.29 -10.07
C ASP A 529 -2.71 -13.68 -9.71
N GLY A 530 -3.48 -12.73 -9.17
CA GLY A 530 -4.89 -12.90 -8.80
C GLY A 530 -5.14 -13.73 -7.55
N THR A 531 -4.13 -14.00 -6.73
CA THR A 531 -4.27 -14.89 -5.55
C THR A 531 -4.73 -14.17 -4.28
N ASN A 532 -4.49 -12.86 -4.16
CA ASN A 532 -4.82 -12.09 -2.95
C ASN A 532 -6.28 -11.60 -2.91
N PRO A 533 -6.83 -10.91 -3.93
CA PRO A 533 -8.19 -10.36 -3.83
C PRO A 533 -9.25 -11.31 -4.38
N LEU A 534 -10.52 -10.93 -4.20
CA LEU A 534 -11.67 -11.61 -4.77
C LEU A 534 -12.00 -11.14 -6.19
N PRO A 535 -12.54 -12.02 -7.07
CA PRO A 535 -12.81 -11.69 -8.46
C PRO A 535 -13.82 -10.56 -8.67
N ASN A 536 -15.01 -10.66 -8.08
CA ASN A 536 -16.11 -9.72 -8.33
C ASN A 536 -15.79 -8.27 -7.92
N PRO A 537 -15.27 -7.99 -6.70
CA PRO A 537 -14.92 -6.64 -6.31
C PRO A 537 -13.81 -6.04 -7.18
N THR A 538 -12.82 -6.85 -7.59
CA THR A 538 -11.73 -6.35 -8.45
C THR A 538 -12.16 -6.16 -9.89
N ASP A 539 -13.16 -6.87 -10.38
CA ASP A 539 -13.78 -6.57 -11.68
C ASP A 539 -14.51 -5.22 -11.64
N LEU A 540 -15.25 -4.93 -10.54
CA LEU A 540 -15.84 -3.60 -10.33
C LEU A 540 -14.78 -2.51 -10.27
N PHE A 541 -13.72 -2.70 -9.47
CA PHE A 541 -12.62 -1.75 -9.39
C PHE A 541 -12.00 -1.49 -10.77
N TYR A 542 -11.77 -2.54 -11.55
CA TYR A 542 -11.21 -2.40 -12.91
C TYR A 542 -12.12 -1.57 -13.81
N GLN A 543 -13.44 -1.80 -13.78
CA GLN A 543 -14.41 -1.01 -14.55
C GLN A 543 -14.46 0.47 -14.09
N ILE A 544 -14.28 0.74 -12.79
CA ILE A 544 -14.13 2.11 -12.27
C ILE A 544 -12.86 2.75 -12.86
N VAL A 545 -11.74 2.04 -12.81
CA VAL A 545 -10.46 2.52 -13.36
C VAL A 545 -10.60 2.80 -14.87
N ASP A 546 -11.22 1.90 -15.63
CA ASP A 546 -11.46 2.11 -17.07
C ASP A 546 -12.33 3.35 -17.31
N ARG A 547 -13.42 3.51 -16.54
CA ARG A 547 -14.35 4.64 -16.71
C ARG A 547 -13.67 6.00 -16.47
N TYR A 548 -12.84 6.13 -15.45
CA TYR A 548 -12.27 7.41 -15.04
C TYR A 548 -10.84 7.64 -15.52
N SER A 549 -10.22 6.69 -16.22
CA SER A 549 -8.87 6.86 -16.80
C SER A 549 -8.94 7.12 -18.30
N PRO A 550 -7.97 7.84 -18.90
CA PRO A 550 -6.82 8.50 -18.25
C PRO A 550 -7.07 9.95 -17.80
N HIS A 551 -8.30 10.47 -17.93
CA HIS A 551 -8.60 11.90 -17.77
C HIS A 551 -8.74 12.35 -16.31
N VAL A 552 -9.19 11.47 -15.40
CA VAL A 552 -9.32 11.75 -13.96
C VAL A 552 -8.21 11.04 -13.19
N ILE A 553 -8.10 9.71 -13.28
CA ILE A 553 -7.11 8.93 -12.53
C ILE A 553 -5.73 9.11 -13.15
N ALA A 554 -4.77 9.61 -12.36
CA ALA A 554 -3.38 9.81 -12.76
C ALA A 554 -2.45 8.70 -12.24
N GLY A 555 -2.80 8.02 -11.15
CA GLY A 555 -2.02 6.92 -10.57
C GLY A 555 -2.79 6.16 -9.51
N ILE A 556 -2.41 4.91 -9.29
CA ILE A 556 -2.96 4.02 -8.27
C ILE A 556 -1.78 3.45 -7.47
N PHE A 557 -1.88 3.40 -6.15
CA PHE A 557 -0.78 3.03 -5.27
C PHE A 557 -1.22 1.96 -4.28
N PHE A 558 -0.37 0.93 -4.12
CA PHE A 558 -0.59 -0.22 -3.25
C PHE A 558 0.67 -0.57 -2.44
N GLY A 559 0.53 -1.47 -1.48
CA GLY A 559 1.56 -2.12 -0.68
C GLY A 559 1.43 -3.64 -0.67
N HIS A 560 1.33 -4.24 0.51
CA HIS A 560 0.96 -5.63 0.80
C HIS A 560 1.94 -6.71 0.32
N ALA A 561 2.46 -6.59 -0.89
CA ALA A 561 3.39 -7.59 -1.44
C ALA A 561 4.79 -7.49 -0.83
N HIS A 562 5.11 -6.38 -0.13
CA HIS A 562 6.44 -6.02 0.37
C HIS A 562 7.48 -5.82 -0.75
N GLU A 563 7.11 -6.05 -1.98
CA GLU A 563 7.97 -6.07 -3.17
C GLU A 563 7.80 -4.79 -3.99
N ASP A 564 8.81 -4.47 -4.77
CA ASP A 564 8.78 -3.37 -5.73
C ASP A 564 8.16 -3.85 -7.05
N GLN A 565 6.88 -3.50 -7.28
CA GLN A 565 6.10 -4.00 -8.40
C GLN A 565 5.33 -2.89 -9.11
N PHE A 566 4.73 -3.23 -10.26
CA PHE A 566 3.76 -2.42 -10.96
C PHE A 566 2.72 -3.28 -11.68
N MET A 567 1.54 -2.70 -11.94
CA MET A 567 0.50 -3.29 -12.78
C MET A 567 -0.01 -2.26 -13.79
N ILE A 568 -0.46 -2.74 -14.94
CA ILE A 568 -1.02 -1.90 -16.01
C ILE A 568 -2.52 -2.18 -16.12
N TYR A 569 -3.32 -1.12 -16.15
CA TYR A 569 -4.74 -1.18 -16.45
C TYR A 569 -4.98 -0.76 -17.89
N TYR A 570 -5.79 -1.53 -18.61
CA TYR A 570 -6.11 -1.31 -20.01
C TYR A 570 -7.59 -1.04 -20.21
N ALA A 571 -7.94 -0.32 -21.26
CA ALA A 571 -9.31 -0.10 -21.68
C ALA A 571 -10.06 -1.41 -21.99
N ASN A 572 -11.38 -1.35 -21.88
CA ASN A 572 -12.28 -2.47 -22.18
C ASN A 572 -11.95 -3.72 -21.33
N ASN A 573 -11.75 -3.54 -20.03
CA ASN A 573 -11.43 -4.59 -19.06
C ASN A 573 -10.20 -5.44 -19.45
N GLY A 574 -9.22 -4.83 -20.11
CA GLY A 574 -7.97 -5.50 -20.48
C GLY A 574 -8.09 -6.55 -21.57
N THR A 575 -9.20 -6.59 -22.33
CA THR A 575 -9.41 -7.58 -23.40
C THR A 575 -8.41 -7.45 -24.55
N VAL A 576 -7.88 -6.24 -24.77
CA VAL A 576 -6.82 -5.97 -25.75
C VAL A 576 -5.72 -5.15 -25.07
N GLN A 577 -4.58 -5.78 -24.85
CA GLN A 577 -3.43 -5.20 -24.17
C GLN A 577 -2.41 -4.69 -25.18
N ASN A 578 -2.42 -3.38 -25.40
CA ASN A 578 -1.46 -2.69 -26.28
C ASN A 578 -1.24 -1.25 -25.79
N THR A 579 -0.30 -0.54 -26.41
CA THR A 579 0.04 0.84 -26.05
C THR A 579 -1.14 1.82 -26.16
N ALA A 580 -2.04 1.62 -27.13
CA ALA A 580 -3.20 2.50 -27.33
C ALA A 580 -4.28 2.33 -26.27
N ASN A 581 -4.36 1.13 -25.68
CA ASN A 581 -5.34 0.79 -24.65
C ASN A 581 -4.80 0.93 -23.21
N ALA A 582 -3.50 1.16 -23.03
CA ALA A 582 -2.90 1.37 -21.70
C ALA A 582 -3.41 2.68 -21.09
N LEU A 583 -4.09 2.60 -19.94
CA LEU A 583 -4.82 3.71 -19.32
C LEU A 583 -4.08 4.33 -18.14
N THR A 584 -3.73 3.52 -17.15
CA THR A 584 -3.06 3.96 -15.93
C THR A 584 -2.22 2.84 -15.32
N THR A 585 -1.37 3.19 -14.37
CA THR A 585 -0.43 2.28 -13.71
C THR A 585 -0.79 2.14 -12.24
N GLY A 586 -0.80 0.92 -11.74
CA GLY A 586 -0.75 0.61 -10.32
C GLY A 586 0.71 0.46 -9.89
N TRP A 587 1.15 1.27 -8.93
CA TRP A 587 2.47 1.25 -8.33
C TRP A 587 2.42 0.55 -6.98
N ILE A 588 3.23 -0.46 -6.77
CA ILE A 588 3.33 -1.17 -5.50
C ILE A 588 4.63 -0.74 -4.81
N GLY A 589 4.49 -0.24 -3.58
CA GLY A 589 5.62 0.28 -2.80
C GLY A 589 6.46 -0.83 -2.17
N PRO A 590 7.81 -0.65 -2.12
CA PRO A 590 8.68 -1.54 -1.37
C PRO A 590 8.46 -1.39 0.14
N SER A 591 8.50 -2.50 0.89
CA SER A 591 8.32 -2.50 2.34
C SER A 591 9.51 -1.93 3.11
N VAL A 592 9.23 -1.34 4.28
CA VAL A 592 10.23 -1.05 5.32
C VAL A 592 10.62 -2.34 6.03
N THR A 593 9.64 -3.21 6.33
CA THR A 593 9.95 -4.51 6.95
C THR A 593 10.82 -5.40 6.08
N PRO A 594 11.81 -6.10 6.67
CA PRO A 594 12.59 -7.13 5.98
C PRO A 594 11.89 -8.49 5.91
N LEU A 595 10.83 -8.71 6.64
CA LEU A 595 10.01 -9.92 6.51
C LEU A 595 9.40 -9.88 5.09
N THR A 596 9.45 -10.79 4.33
CA THR A 596 9.75 -12.14 4.04
C THR A 596 11.04 -12.31 3.19
N ASN A 597 12.18 -12.18 3.81
CA ASN A 597 13.49 -12.27 3.17
C ASN A 597 13.83 -11.11 2.20
N LEU A 598 13.37 -9.91 2.51
CA LEU A 598 13.59 -8.71 1.72
C LEU A 598 14.59 -7.75 2.37
N ASN A 599 15.17 -6.86 1.61
CA ASN A 599 15.87 -5.69 2.14
C ASN A 599 14.84 -4.62 2.53
N SER A 600 15.15 -3.80 3.55
CA SER A 600 14.32 -2.66 3.93
C SER A 600 14.39 -1.57 2.85
N GLY A 601 13.29 -0.90 2.53
CA GLY A 601 13.32 0.12 1.49
C GLY A 601 12.13 1.09 1.49
N PHE A 602 12.24 2.12 0.65
CA PHE A 602 11.20 3.10 0.35
C PHE A 602 11.43 3.71 -1.03
N ARG A 603 10.43 4.45 -1.55
CA ARG A 603 10.48 5.04 -2.89
C ARG A 603 10.21 6.53 -2.88
N LEU A 604 10.86 7.25 -3.79
CA LEU A 604 10.59 8.65 -4.10
C LEU A 604 10.10 8.77 -5.54
N TYR A 605 9.08 9.61 -5.78
CA TYR A 605 8.61 9.98 -7.11
C TYR A 605 8.90 11.44 -7.42
N GLU A 606 9.23 11.71 -8.68
CA GLU A 606 9.18 13.04 -9.28
C GLU A 606 7.87 13.20 -10.05
N VAL A 607 7.04 14.15 -9.66
CA VAL A 607 5.67 14.31 -10.13
C VAL A 607 5.45 15.68 -10.76
N ASP A 608 4.85 15.76 -11.95
CA ASP A 608 4.43 17.01 -12.55
C ASP A 608 3.15 17.54 -11.89
N THR A 609 3.13 18.81 -11.50
CA THR A 609 1.97 19.41 -10.79
C THR A 609 0.82 19.86 -11.71
N GLY A 610 0.92 19.65 -13.02
CA GLY A 610 -0.16 19.93 -13.97
C GLY A 610 -0.92 18.67 -14.36
N SER A 611 -0.20 17.60 -14.73
CA SER A 611 -0.80 16.31 -15.12
C SER A 611 -0.85 15.31 -13.96
N PHE A 612 -0.03 15.50 -12.94
CA PHE A 612 0.19 14.55 -11.84
C PHE A 612 0.71 13.18 -12.28
N ASP A 613 1.35 13.15 -13.44
CA ASP A 613 2.08 11.98 -13.93
C ASP A 613 3.46 11.91 -13.26
N ILE A 614 3.96 10.68 -13.10
CA ILE A 614 5.29 10.39 -12.55
C ILE A 614 6.32 10.50 -13.67
N TYR A 615 7.42 11.20 -13.43
CA TYR A 615 8.52 11.40 -14.38
C TYR A 615 9.75 10.59 -14.06
N ASP A 616 10.00 10.31 -12.79
CA ASP A 616 10.94 9.30 -12.36
C ASP A 616 10.50 8.70 -11.02
N ALA A 617 11.05 7.53 -10.70
CA ALA A 617 10.87 6.86 -9.42
C ALA A 617 12.22 6.27 -8.99
N TRP A 618 12.68 6.64 -7.80
CA TRP A 618 13.91 6.13 -7.19
C TRP A 618 13.58 5.24 -6.02
N THR A 619 14.09 4.00 -6.06
CA THR A 619 13.99 3.07 -4.93
C THR A 619 15.29 3.09 -4.14
N PHE A 620 15.17 3.24 -2.83
CA PHE A 620 16.29 3.23 -1.87
C PHE A 620 16.16 2.02 -0.96
N ILE A 621 17.27 1.32 -0.72
CA ILE A 621 17.30 0.10 0.10
C ILE A 621 18.42 0.12 1.11
N SER A 622 18.24 -0.66 2.19
CA SER A 622 19.28 -1.04 3.14
C SER A 622 19.44 -2.55 3.16
N LYS A 623 20.68 -3.02 3.04
CA LYS A 623 21.00 -4.45 2.94
C LYS A 623 21.01 -5.12 4.32
N VAL A 624 19.96 -5.87 4.62
CA VAL A 624 19.78 -6.60 5.88
C VAL A 624 20.93 -7.56 6.17
N SER A 625 21.57 -8.11 5.14
CA SER A 625 22.75 -8.97 5.31
C SER A 625 23.95 -8.28 5.96
N SER A 626 24.00 -6.95 5.99
CA SER A 626 25.06 -6.19 6.66
C SER A 626 24.81 -5.95 8.15
N TYR A 627 23.59 -6.10 8.64
CA TYR A 627 23.20 -5.72 10.01
C TYR A 627 23.95 -6.47 11.12
N PRO A 628 24.28 -7.77 10.99
CA PRO A 628 25.04 -8.47 12.01
C PRO A 628 26.45 -7.91 12.28
N THR A 629 26.97 -7.04 11.39
CA THR A 629 28.32 -6.46 11.52
C THR A 629 28.31 -4.98 11.94
N LEU A 630 27.12 -4.41 12.16
CA LEU A 630 26.98 -3.02 12.60
C LEU A 630 27.22 -2.94 14.11
N ASN A 631 28.25 -2.19 14.54
CA ASN A 631 28.59 -2.01 15.96
C ASN A 631 28.40 -0.55 16.41
N ASP A 632 29.01 0.39 15.68
CA ASP A 632 29.06 1.80 16.06
C ASP A 632 28.33 2.73 15.08
N THR A 633 27.72 2.17 14.04
CA THR A 633 26.94 2.90 13.01
C THR A 633 25.63 2.22 12.76
N GLY A 634 24.61 3.00 12.38
CA GLY A 634 23.33 2.45 11.92
C GLY A 634 23.41 1.89 10.49
N PRO A 635 22.28 1.39 9.97
CA PRO A 635 22.14 0.87 8.61
C PRO A 635 22.50 1.93 7.56
N THR A 636 23.09 1.47 6.47
CA THR A 636 23.28 2.29 5.28
C THR A 636 22.11 2.11 4.33
N PHE A 637 21.40 3.19 4.02
CA PHE A 637 20.45 3.24 2.93
C PHE A 637 21.12 3.84 1.69
N SER A 638 20.88 3.26 0.53
CA SER A 638 21.46 3.71 -0.74
C SER A 638 20.47 3.59 -1.89
N LEU A 639 20.69 4.37 -2.94
CA LEU A 639 19.97 4.22 -4.18
C LEU A 639 20.16 2.80 -4.72
N GLU A 640 19.06 2.10 -4.98
CA GLU A 640 19.07 0.83 -5.71
C GLU A 640 18.99 1.10 -7.22
N TYR A 641 17.98 1.86 -7.66
CA TYR A 641 17.82 2.22 -9.06
C TYR A 641 16.89 3.42 -9.27
N SER A 642 17.03 4.07 -10.44
CA SER A 642 16.02 4.94 -11.05
C SER A 642 15.21 4.12 -12.07
N THR A 643 13.90 4.20 -12.01
CA THR A 643 13.01 3.54 -12.97
C THR A 643 13.27 4.01 -14.40
N ARG A 644 13.49 5.31 -14.59
CA ARG A 644 13.79 5.89 -15.88
C ARG A 644 15.10 5.35 -16.46
N GLU A 645 16.16 5.33 -15.66
CA GLU A 645 17.47 4.84 -16.12
C GLU A 645 17.44 3.32 -16.38
N ALA A 646 16.75 2.55 -15.55
CA ALA A 646 16.69 1.10 -15.65
C ALA A 646 15.90 0.60 -16.88
N TYR A 647 14.83 1.30 -17.26
CA TYR A 647 13.88 0.81 -18.27
C TYR A 647 13.68 1.75 -19.46
N GLY A 648 13.92 3.05 -19.31
CA GLY A 648 13.70 4.05 -20.38
C GLY A 648 14.46 3.74 -21.67
N PRO A 649 15.79 3.52 -21.63
CA PRO A 649 16.57 3.18 -22.83
C PRO A 649 16.11 1.88 -23.50
N GLN A 650 15.68 0.89 -22.71
CA GLN A 650 15.24 -0.42 -23.20
C GLN A 650 13.89 -0.34 -23.92
N ALA A 651 13.01 0.56 -23.46
CA ALA A 651 11.73 0.86 -24.09
C ALA A 651 11.83 1.87 -25.25
N GLY A 652 13.01 2.48 -25.47
CA GLY A 652 13.16 3.60 -26.41
C GLY A 652 12.34 4.82 -26.00
N TRP A 653 12.16 5.04 -24.69
CA TRP A 653 11.27 6.08 -24.14
C TRP A 653 11.95 7.45 -24.10
N PRO A 654 11.26 8.54 -24.51
CA PRO A 654 11.83 9.88 -24.44
C PRO A 654 12.22 10.30 -23.01
N GLU A 655 13.34 10.99 -22.86
CA GLU A 655 13.88 11.41 -21.57
C GLU A 655 12.95 12.37 -20.80
N ASP A 656 12.13 13.14 -21.50
CA ASP A 656 11.21 14.15 -20.98
C ASP A 656 9.75 13.71 -20.93
N ALA A 657 9.46 12.44 -21.27
CA ALA A 657 8.10 11.90 -21.23
C ALA A 657 7.78 11.24 -19.87
N PRO A 658 6.51 11.26 -19.40
CA PRO A 658 6.13 10.64 -18.14
C PRO A 658 6.20 9.11 -18.18
N LEU A 659 6.49 8.48 -17.02
CA LEU A 659 6.48 7.02 -16.85
C LEU A 659 5.04 6.51 -16.67
N ASN A 660 4.21 6.68 -17.69
CA ASN A 660 2.80 6.34 -17.69
C ASN A 660 2.55 4.87 -18.10
N ALA A 661 1.29 4.47 -18.24
CA ALA A 661 0.93 3.09 -18.61
C ALA A 661 1.47 2.67 -19.99
N THR A 662 1.56 3.59 -20.96
CA THR A 662 2.16 3.34 -22.26
C THR A 662 3.65 3.02 -22.16
N PHE A 663 4.38 3.76 -21.32
CA PHE A 663 5.78 3.45 -21.00
C PHE A 663 5.93 2.03 -20.46
N TRP A 664 5.15 1.68 -19.45
CA TRP A 664 5.23 0.37 -18.83
C TRP A 664 4.83 -0.76 -19.79
N HIS A 665 3.85 -0.52 -20.67
CA HIS A 665 3.53 -1.49 -21.71
C HIS A 665 4.71 -1.72 -22.64
N GLN A 666 5.39 -0.66 -23.12
CA GLN A 666 6.60 -0.79 -23.95
C GLN A 666 7.76 -1.47 -23.22
N VAL A 667 7.91 -1.25 -21.92
CA VAL A 667 8.87 -2.00 -21.10
C VAL A 667 8.55 -3.49 -21.12
N THR A 668 7.28 -3.88 -20.98
CA THR A 668 6.90 -5.30 -21.07
C THR A 668 7.11 -5.89 -22.47
N GLU A 669 6.92 -5.10 -23.55
CA GLU A 669 7.27 -5.53 -24.92
C GLU A 669 8.80 -5.68 -25.10
N ALA A 670 9.60 -4.84 -24.46
CA ALA A 670 11.05 -4.99 -24.45
C ALA A 670 11.47 -6.27 -23.67
N MET A 671 10.78 -6.57 -22.57
CA MET A 671 10.98 -7.81 -21.80
C MET A 671 10.64 -9.07 -22.61
N GLU A 672 9.58 -9.06 -23.43
CA GLU A 672 9.26 -10.16 -24.35
C GLU A 672 10.38 -10.43 -25.36
N LYS A 673 11.05 -9.38 -25.81
CA LYS A 673 12.16 -9.47 -26.76
C LYS A 673 13.48 -9.86 -26.09
N ASN A 674 13.65 -9.51 -24.80
CA ASN A 674 14.86 -9.74 -24.02
C ASN A 674 14.53 -10.11 -22.57
N ILE A 675 14.46 -11.39 -22.28
CA ILE A 675 14.12 -11.93 -20.96
C ILE A 675 15.13 -11.55 -19.85
N THR A 676 16.33 -11.05 -20.20
CA THR A 676 17.27 -10.57 -19.19
C THR A 676 16.73 -9.33 -18.45
N LEU A 677 15.84 -8.55 -19.08
CA LEU A 677 15.14 -7.45 -18.42
C LEU A 677 14.15 -7.94 -17.36
N VAL A 678 13.56 -9.12 -17.53
CA VAL A 678 12.73 -9.75 -16.50
C VAL A 678 13.59 -10.19 -15.31
N SER A 679 14.80 -10.70 -15.56
CA SER A 679 15.75 -11.02 -14.46
C SER A 679 16.18 -9.77 -13.70
N GLN A 680 16.40 -8.66 -14.41
CA GLN A 680 16.66 -7.35 -13.78
C GLN A 680 15.45 -6.89 -12.95
N PHE A 681 14.25 -6.97 -13.52
CA PHE A 681 13.02 -6.65 -12.79
C PHE A 681 12.87 -7.50 -11.52
N ASN A 682 13.10 -8.82 -11.58
CA ASN A 682 13.05 -9.69 -10.40
C ASN A 682 14.05 -9.29 -9.31
N THR A 683 15.24 -8.84 -9.70
CA THR A 683 16.23 -8.34 -8.74
C THR A 683 15.68 -7.12 -8.01
N TYR A 684 15.13 -6.14 -8.71
CA TYR A 684 14.53 -4.95 -8.13
C TYR A 684 13.23 -5.25 -7.38
N GLN A 685 12.39 -6.12 -7.92
CA GLN A 685 11.17 -6.59 -7.24
C GLN A 685 11.48 -7.11 -5.84
N GLY A 686 12.51 -7.92 -5.69
CA GLY A 686 12.96 -8.42 -4.39
C GLY A 686 13.89 -7.45 -3.63
N LYS A 687 14.03 -6.21 -4.07
CA LYS A 687 14.91 -5.21 -3.42
C LYS A 687 16.36 -5.71 -3.29
N SER A 688 16.90 -6.36 -4.34
CA SER A 688 18.26 -6.95 -4.37
C SER A 688 18.55 -7.89 -3.19
N SER A 689 17.53 -8.55 -2.63
CA SER A 689 17.64 -9.41 -1.46
C SER A 689 17.75 -10.89 -1.82
N VAL A 690 17.82 -11.74 -0.79
CA VAL A 690 17.84 -13.20 -0.92
C VAL A 690 16.52 -13.78 -1.44
N LYS A 691 15.42 -13.01 -1.41
CA LYS A 691 14.12 -13.43 -1.95
C LYS A 691 14.04 -13.35 -3.47
N SER A 692 14.87 -12.51 -4.10
CA SER A 692 14.81 -12.32 -5.56
C SER A 692 14.90 -13.68 -6.28
N PRO A 693 13.80 -14.20 -6.86
CA PRO A 693 13.81 -15.52 -7.46
C PRO A 693 14.57 -15.51 -8.78
N ASN A 694 15.24 -16.61 -9.07
CA ASN A 694 15.86 -16.82 -10.38
C ASN A 694 14.77 -17.06 -11.44
N CYS A 695 14.40 -16.01 -12.18
CA CYS A 695 13.48 -16.08 -13.31
C CYS A 695 14.27 -16.12 -14.61
N THR A 696 14.90 -17.25 -14.88
CA THR A 696 15.79 -17.43 -16.06
C THR A 696 15.16 -18.23 -17.19
N SER A 697 14.01 -18.90 -16.95
CA SER A 697 13.27 -19.62 -17.97
C SER A 697 12.31 -18.68 -18.71
N VAL A 698 12.05 -19.01 -20.00
CA VAL A 698 11.04 -18.29 -20.80
C VAL A 698 9.66 -18.38 -20.17
N ALA A 699 9.30 -19.53 -19.58
CA ALA A 699 8.00 -19.73 -18.92
C ALA A 699 7.84 -18.76 -17.73
N CYS A 700 8.84 -18.67 -16.85
CA CYS A 700 8.83 -17.71 -15.74
C CYS A 700 8.75 -16.26 -16.24
N ALA A 701 9.55 -15.90 -17.26
CA ALA A 701 9.53 -14.55 -17.80
C ALA A 701 8.16 -14.16 -18.38
N MET A 702 7.53 -15.05 -19.13
CA MET A 702 6.20 -14.82 -19.72
C MET A 702 5.11 -14.72 -18.64
N ALA A 703 5.20 -15.52 -17.57
CA ALA A 703 4.30 -15.41 -16.43
C ALA A 703 4.41 -14.03 -15.75
N LYS A 704 5.63 -13.56 -15.50
CA LYS A 704 5.89 -12.23 -14.89
C LYS A 704 5.36 -11.09 -15.75
N ILE A 705 5.61 -11.14 -17.08
CA ILE A 705 5.08 -10.15 -18.03
C ILE A 705 3.54 -10.13 -18.00
N CYS A 706 2.92 -11.31 -17.95
CA CYS A 706 1.47 -11.42 -17.82
C CYS A 706 0.96 -10.80 -16.52
N TYR A 707 1.60 -11.05 -15.39
CA TYR A 707 1.24 -10.45 -14.10
C TYR A 707 1.34 -8.92 -14.12
N MET A 708 2.41 -8.36 -14.70
CA MET A 708 2.55 -6.90 -14.86
C MET A 708 1.42 -6.28 -15.67
N ARG A 709 0.80 -7.03 -16.59
CA ARG A 709 -0.34 -6.61 -17.41
C ARG A 709 -1.70 -6.93 -16.81
N SER A 710 -1.74 -7.44 -15.57
CA SER A 710 -2.95 -7.94 -14.92
C SER A 710 -3.36 -7.07 -13.74
N GLY A 711 -4.29 -6.13 -13.98
CA GLY A 711 -4.85 -5.23 -12.96
C GLY A 711 -6.08 -5.80 -12.23
N SER A 712 -6.49 -7.04 -12.51
CA SER A 712 -7.60 -7.71 -11.82
C SER A 712 -7.32 -9.20 -11.62
N VAL A 713 -8.09 -9.85 -10.73
CA VAL A 713 -8.03 -11.30 -10.50
C VAL A 713 -8.27 -12.07 -11.78
N ALA A 714 -9.29 -11.69 -12.54
CA ALA A 714 -9.67 -12.39 -13.77
C ALA A 714 -8.55 -12.42 -14.80
N LEU A 715 -7.76 -11.36 -14.92
CA LEU A 715 -6.58 -11.30 -15.77
C LEU A 715 -5.41 -12.10 -15.21
N GLY A 716 -5.13 -11.98 -13.89
CA GLY A 716 -4.03 -12.67 -13.23
C GLY A 716 -4.16 -14.19 -13.28
N LEU A 717 -5.35 -14.71 -13.06
CA LEU A 717 -5.63 -16.16 -13.11
C LEU A 717 -5.52 -16.77 -14.51
N GLN A 718 -5.56 -15.96 -15.57
CA GLN A 718 -5.34 -16.41 -16.95
C GLN A 718 -3.85 -16.58 -17.28
N CYS A 719 -2.96 -16.02 -16.48
CA CYS A 719 -1.53 -16.13 -16.68
C CYS A 719 -1.06 -17.56 -16.43
N SER A 720 -0.21 -18.08 -17.31
CA SER A 720 0.45 -19.36 -17.07
C SER A 720 1.31 -19.28 -15.82
N LYS A 721 1.18 -20.24 -14.92
CA LYS A 721 2.10 -20.36 -13.79
C LYS A 721 3.44 -20.84 -14.31
N GLY A 722 4.46 -19.98 -14.31
CA GLY A 722 5.79 -20.24 -14.84
C GLY A 722 6.64 -21.19 -14.00
#